data_cfe10deae5190f9eb746e2dc9a86c50e
#
_entry.id   cfe10deae5190f9eb746e2dc9a86c50e
#
_cell.length_a   1.000
_cell.length_b   1.000
_cell.length_c   1.000
_cell.angle_alpha   90.00
_cell.angle_beta   90.00
_cell.angle_gamma   90.00
#
_symmetry.space_group_name_H-M   'P 1'
#
loop_
_entity.id
_entity.type
_entity.pdbx_description
1 polymer ?
#
loop_
_entity_poly.entity_id
_entity_poly.type
_entity_poly.pdbx_seq_one_letter_code
_entity_poly.pdbx_strand_id
1 'polypeptide(L)'
;MKALDRKLWRDLWHMKSQALAIALVVMCGVGTYIMFLTTLGALRATQDSYYRDYRFAEVFVTLKRAPESLRQRVQAIAGVDQVETRVMAQVRLDMPAFTEPVTALTVSVSDSGRHGLNALHLREGRLPAQERPDEVVVSTPFAQAHKLQPGDQFYAILNGRRQALTLVGTALSPEFIQQMRPGSAFPDYKRYGVMWMERRALGQAYDLQDAFNDMALSLRPGADSQHVIDSVDELLKPYGGLGAYMRQDQRSHRFLSQELTQLGTLASLFPAMFMGIAAFLLNVVIGRLVAMQREQIATLKAFGYSNLAVLWHYLKMVSVIVVLGIVSGTALGVWLGKVLSGIYMEFYHFPYLKFSLQPGTVVVAALASLLAAVMGAVFAVWRAATLRPAQAMRPEPPASYRETWVEKLGLKRWLSQPARMIIRHIQRRALKSMITLLGIAMACGIILTGLFQRDTVGYMVNVQFGMAQREDISVTFTDPTAYLARFDLQGLPGVQHVEVFRAVPVRLRSGHRSYRTNIRGVEPGGDIQRLLDSDLRPVALPGEGILLTDFLAKLLGVRAGDRVVVEVLEGNRPVREATVAGVVKEYLGVSGYMDLVALNRFMLEGPTISGAYLSVDSSQLESLYAQLKGMPRVAGVAERAQEIRNFNRVMHETMLFFTYVATVFAVIIAFGVIYNSARIA
;
A
#
# COMPACT_ATOMS: atom_id res chain seq x y z
N MET A 1 -48.02 14.52 20.91
CA MET A 1 -46.96 13.61 21.38
C MET A 1 -47.53 12.70 22.46
N LYS A 2 -47.34 11.36 22.36
CA LYS A 2 -47.76 10.41 23.40
C LYS A 2 -46.95 10.65 24.68
N ALA A 3 -47.49 10.35 25.86
CA ALA A 3 -46.81 10.56 27.16
C ALA A 3 -45.38 9.93 27.19
N LEU A 4 -45.20 8.74 26.58
CA LEU A 4 -43.91 8.08 26.46
C LEU A 4 -42.92 8.86 25.61
N ASP A 5 -43.35 9.63 24.59
CA ASP A 5 -42.42 10.41 23.75
C ASP A 5 -41.92 11.66 24.50
N ARG A 6 -42.77 12.29 25.36
CA ARG A 6 -42.32 13.38 26.25
C ARG A 6 -41.33 12.87 27.29
N LYS A 7 -41.56 11.66 27.83
CA LYS A 7 -40.61 11.00 28.74
C LYS A 7 -39.26 10.76 28.05
N LEU A 8 -39.28 10.28 26.81
CA LEU A 8 -38.07 10.01 26.03
C LEU A 8 -37.15 11.24 25.93
N TRP A 9 -37.71 12.41 25.57
CA TRP A 9 -36.91 13.63 25.44
C TRP A 9 -36.37 14.11 26.79
N ARG A 10 -37.14 13.98 27.88
CA ARG A 10 -36.67 14.31 29.22
C ARG A 10 -35.56 13.40 29.70
N ASP A 11 -35.69 12.10 29.45
CA ASP A 11 -34.69 11.12 29.81
C ASP A 11 -33.38 11.34 29.01
N LEU A 12 -33.45 11.62 27.70
CA LEU A 12 -32.30 12.01 26.88
C LEU A 12 -31.62 13.28 27.41
N TRP A 13 -32.40 14.29 27.84
CA TRP A 13 -31.82 15.52 28.37
C TRP A 13 -31.08 15.30 29.68
N HIS A 14 -31.63 14.47 30.58
CA HIS A 14 -30.95 14.07 31.82
C HIS A 14 -29.67 13.28 31.59
N MET A 15 -29.57 12.57 30.47
CA MET A 15 -28.42 11.74 30.09
C MET A 15 -27.60 12.36 28.97
N LYS A 16 -27.74 13.65 28.68
CA LYS A 16 -27.12 14.30 27.50
C LYS A 16 -25.63 14.01 27.33
N SER A 17 -24.85 14.00 28.41
CA SER A 17 -23.43 13.75 28.36
C SER A 17 -23.11 12.28 28.03
N GLN A 18 -23.88 11.31 28.52
CA GLN A 18 -23.74 9.90 28.18
C GLN A 18 -24.21 9.63 26.75
N ALA A 19 -25.33 10.22 26.36
CA ALA A 19 -25.86 10.14 25.00
C ALA A 19 -24.87 10.73 24.00
N LEU A 20 -24.25 11.87 24.33
CA LEU A 20 -23.20 12.49 23.51
C LEU A 20 -21.96 11.58 23.39
N ALA A 21 -21.49 11.00 24.51
CA ALA A 21 -20.33 10.11 24.48
C ALA A 21 -20.56 8.89 23.55
N ILE A 22 -21.76 8.30 23.62
CA ILE A 22 -22.13 7.18 22.74
C ILE A 22 -22.26 7.66 21.28
N ALA A 23 -22.92 8.79 21.04
CA ALA A 23 -23.06 9.35 19.71
C ALA A 23 -21.71 9.66 19.07
N LEU A 24 -20.73 10.15 19.85
CA LEU A 24 -19.36 10.38 19.39
C LEU A 24 -18.64 9.08 19.01
N VAL A 25 -18.80 8.00 19.77
CA VAL A 25 -18.21 6.70 19.41
C VAL A 25 -18.86 6.13 18.15
N VAL A 26 -20.19 6.23 18.02
CA VAL A 26 -20.88 5.84 16.78
C VAL A 26 -20.42 6.71 15.61
N MET A 27 -20.27 8.02 15.83
CA MET A 27 -19.71 8.96 14.85
C MET A 27 -18.33 8.53 14.36
N CYS A 28 -17.43 8.15 15.26
CA CYS A 28 -16.09 7.65 14.89
C CYS A 28 -16.19 6.39 14.03
N GLY A 29 -17.03 5.42 14.39
CA GLY A 29 -17.22 4.19 13.65
C GLY A 29 -17.80 4.40 12.26
N VAL A 30 -18.89 5.18 12.16
CA VAL A 30 -19.52 5.52 10.88
C VAL A 30 -18.60 6.40 10.05
N GLY A 31 -17.94 7.38 10.67
CA GLY A 31 -17.00 8.28 10.01
C GLY A 31 -15.83 7.54 9.37
N THR A 32 -15.22 6.59 10.11
CA THR A 32 -14.13 5.76 9.59
C THR A 32 -14.60 4.87 8.43
N TYR A 33 -15.77 4.24 8.57
CA TYR A 33 -16.33 3.39 7.52
C TYR A 33 -16.58 4.17 6.23
N ILE A 34 -17.23 5.33 6.34
CA ILE A 34 -17.53 6.18 5.18
C ILE A 34 -16.23 6.75 4.60
N MET A 35 -15.28 7.19 5.42
CA MET A 35 -13.98 7.68 4.97
C MET A 35 -13.27 6.65 4.07
N PHE A 36 -13.07 5.43 4.55
CA PHE A 36 -12.37 4.41 3.78
C PHE A 36 -13.11 3.98 2.53
N LEU A 37 -14.42 3.74 2.60
CA LEU A 37 -15.19 3.29 1.44
C LEU A 37 -15.38 4.36 0.39
N THR A 38 -15.58 5.62 0.78
CA THR A 38 -15.66 6.72 -0.20
C THR A 38 -14.32 6.96 -0.87
N THR A 39 -13.20 6.90 -0.12
CA THR A 39 -11.85 7.00 -0.70
C THR A 39 -11.57 5.84 -1.64
N LEU A 40 -11.83 4.60 -1.21
CA LEU A 40 -11.66 3.42 -2.06
C LEU A 40 -12.52 3.48 -3.33
N GLY A 41 -13.78 3.87 -3.20
CA GLY A 41 -14.69 4.05 -4.33
C GLY A 41 -14.24 5.16 -5.29
N ALA A 42 -13.78 6.28 -4.74
CA ALA A 42 -13.26 7.40 -5.53
C ALA A 42 -11.99 7.02 -6.30
N LEU A 43 -11.05 6.34 -5.64
CA LEU A 43 -9.80 5.91 -6.29
C LEU A 43 -10.06 4.85 -7.36
N ARG A 44 -10.92 3.87 -7.12
CA ARG A 44 -11.32 2.87 -8.14
C ARG A 44 -11.99 3.53 -9.34
N ALA A 45 -12.98 4.39 -9.09
CA ALA A 45 -13.67 5.10 -10.16
C ALA A 45 -12.72 6.01 -10.97
N THR A 46 -11.74 6.62 -10.31
CA THR A 46 -10.68 7.42 -10.93
C THR A 46 -9.76 6.55 -11.77
N GLN A 47 -9.28 5.43 -11.21
CA GLN A 47 -8.46 4.45 -11.92
C GLN A 47 -9.15 3.91 -13.16
N ASP A 48 -10.38 3.42 -13.03
CA ASP A 48 -11.16 2.84 -14.14
C ASP A 48 -11.41 3.86 -15.25
N SER A 49 -11.72 5.09 -14.87
CA SER A 49 -11.90 6.17 -15.86
C SER A 49 -10.60 6.54 -16.53
N TYR A 50 -9.54 6.71 -15.77
CA TYR A 50 -8.23 7.06 -16.30
C TYR A 50 -7.72 6.00 -17.27
N TYR A 51 -7.87 4.72 -16.92
CA TYR A 51 -7.48 3.62 -17.80
C TYR A 51 -8.32 3.54 -19.08
N ARG A 52 -9.60 3.83 -19.00
CA ARG A 52 -10.49 3.84 -20.14
C ARG A 52 -10.26 5.05 -21.05
N ASP A 53 -10.25 6.24 -20.45
CA ASP A 53 -10.16 7.51 -21.19
C ASP A 53 -8.81 7.66 -21.91
N TYR A 54 -7.74 7.09 -21.34
CA TYR A 54 -6.37 7.11 -21.88
C TYR A 54 -5.92 5.75 -22.43
N ARG A 55 -6.84 4.81 -22.62
CA ARG A 55 -6.63 3.52 -23.30
C ARG A 55 -5.43 2.77 -22.77
N PHE A 56 -5.36 2.57 -21.45
CA PHE A 56 -4.27 1.85 -20.82
C PHE A 56 -4.18 0.41 -21.32
N ALA A 57 -3.06 0.04 -21.91
CA ALA A 57 -2.81 -1.25 -22.51
C ALA A 57 -3.00 -2.42 -21.52
N GLU A 58 -3.27 -3.62 -22.04
CA GLU A 58 -3.52 -4.82 -21.23
C GLU A 58 -2.34 -5.78 -21.22
N VAL A 59 -1.51 -5.77 -22.29
CA VAL A 59 -0.31 -6.59 -22.40
C VAL A 59 0.86 -5.68 -22.78
N PHE A 60 2.01 -5.92 -22.18
CA PHE A 60 3.25 -5.18 -22.37
C PHE A 60 4.38 -6.15 -22.73
N VAL A 61 5.24 -5.72 -23.65
CA VAL A 61 6.40 -6.50 -24.09
C VAL A 61 7.57 -5.58 -24.29
N THR A 62 8.69 -5.91 -23.66
CA THR A 62 9.98 -5.26 -23.92
C THR A 62 10.89 -6.23 -24.63
N LEU A 63 11.66 -5.77 -25.59
CA LEU A 63 12.55 -6.57 -26.41
C LEU A 63 13.81 -5.77 -26.79
N LYS A 64 14.82 -6.44 -27.39
CA LYS A 64 16.03 -5.74 -27.81
C LYS A 64 15.78 -4.90 -29.07
N ARG A 65 15.32 -5.54 -30.13
CA ARG A 65 15.02 -4.89 -31.41
C ARG A 65 14.19 -5.80 -32.29
N ALA A 66 13.07 -5.28 -32.82
CA ALA A 66 12.28 -5.99 -33.84
C ALA A 66 11.87 -5.03 -34.96
N PRO A 67 11.76 -5.51 -36.22
CA PRO A 67 11.34 -4.67 -37.34
C PRO A 67 9.85 -4.34 -37.24
N GLU A 68 9.45 -3.15 -37.69
CA GLU A 68 8.07 -2.68 -37.64
C GLU A 68 7.07 -3.60 -38.36
N SER A 69 7.54 -4.37 -39.35
CA SER A 69 6.71 -5.33 -40.08
C SER A 69 6.08 -6.41 -39.17
N LEU A 70 6.67 -6.70 -38.00
CA LEU A 70 6.08 -7.63 -37.02
C LEU A 70 4.81 -7.11 -36.37
N ARG A 71 4.57 -5.81 -36.35
CA ARG A 71 3.31 -5.22 -35.85
C ARG A 71 2.09 -5.88 -36.47
N GLN A 72 2.08 -6.06 -37.80
CA GLN A 72 0.95 -6.68 -38.49
C GLN A 72 0.77 -8.14 -38.11
N ARG A 73 1.88 -8.88 -37.90
CA ARG A 73 1.83 -10.28 -37.47
C ARG A 73 1.27 -10.42 -36.06
N VAL A 74 1.64 -9.53 -35.15
CA VAL A 74 1.11 -9.48 -33.78
C VAL A 74 -0.38 -9.08 -33.81
N GLN A 75 -0.74 -8.11 -34.66
CA GLN A 75 -2.13 -7.68 -34.83
C GLN A 75 -3.04 -8.81 -35.35
N ALA A 76 -2.48 -9.78 -36.09
CA ALA A 76 -3.21 -10.94 -36.60
C ALA A 76 -3.43 -12.05 -35.57
N ILE A 77 -2.81 -11.99 -34.40
CA ILE A 77 -3.01 -12.97 -33.32
C ILE A 77 -4.45 -12.88 -32.84
N ALA A 78 -5.12 -14.04 -32.73
CA ALA A 78 -6.49 -14.10 -32.25
C ALA A 78 -6.63 -13.52 -30.84
N GLY A 79 -7.54 -12.58 -30.66
CA GLY A 79 -7.76 -11.90 -29.37
C GLY A 79 -7.06 -10.56 -29.23
N VAL A 80 -6.13 -10.20 -30.10
CA VAL A 80 -5.52 -8.85 -30.13
C VAL A 80 -6.49 -7.85 -30.78
N ASP A 81 -6.70 -6.70 -30.12
CA ASP A 81 -7.50 -5.60 -30.63
C ASP A 81 -6.63 -4.52 -31.28
N GLN A 82 -5.69 -3.97 -30.54
CA GLN A 82 -4.80 -2.93 -31.02
C GLN A 82 -3.35 -3.21 -30.60
N VAL A 83 -2.41 -2.89 -31.48
CA VAL A 83 -0.95 -3.01 -31.25
C VAL A 83 -0.31 -1.64 -31.40
N GLU A 84 0.46 -1.24 -30.43
CA GLU A 84 1.31 -0.05 -30.46
C GLU A 84 2.75 -0.41 -30.24
N THR A 85 3.59 -0.14 -31.22
CA THR A 85 5.05 -0.33 -31.18
C THR A 85 5.72 0.97 -30.75
N ARG A 86 6.69 0.89 -29.86
CA ARG A 86 7.35 2.07 -29.27
C ARG A 86 8.87 1.89 -29.26
N VAL A 87 9.55 3.01 -29.18
CA VAL A 87 10.97 3.06 -28.83
C VAL A 87 11.08 3.55 -27.41
N MET A 88 11.76 2.77 -26.55
CA MET A 88 12.01 3.13 -25.17
C MET A 88 13.51 3.09 -24.88
N ALA A 89 14.02 4.11 -24.22
CA ALA A 89 15.43 4.19 -23.86
C ALA A 89 15.63 4.86 -22.51
N GLN A 90 16.58 4.37 -21.73
CA GLN A 90 17.05 5.10 -20.57
C GLN A 90 18.09 6.12 -21.00
N VAL A 91 17.90 7.35 -20.54
CA VAL A 91 18.77 8.48 -20.85
C VAL A 91 19.28 9.13 -19.58
N ARG A 92 20.46 9.69 -19.65
CA ARG A 92 20.99 10.55 -18.58
C ARG A 92 20.65 12.01 -18.91
N LEU A 93 20.22 12.72 -17.86
CA LEU A 93 19.93 14.15 -17.97
C LEU A 93 21.04 14.92 -17.26
N ASP A 94 21.51 15.97 -17.92
CA ASP A 94 22.44 16.92 -17.35
C ASP A 94 21.65 18.16 -16.94
N MET A 95 21.27 18.19 -15.67
CA MET A 95 20.45 19.26 -15.10
C MET A 95 21.38 20.34 -14.53
N PRO A 96 21.27 21.61 -14.98
CA PRO A 96 22.24 22.66 -14.67
C PRO A 96 22.48 22.95 -13.19
N ALA A 97 21.47 22.72 -12.35
CA ALA A 97 21.52 23.03 -10.90
C ALA A 97 21.64 21.77 -10.03
N PHE A 98 21.96 20.61 -10.61
CA PHE A 98 21.91 19.34 -9.87
C PHE A 98 23.19 18.53 -10.09
N THR A 99 23.96 18.34 -9.03
CA THR A 99 25.28 17.66 -9.08
C THR A 99 25.15 16.15 -9.22
N GLU A 100 24.07 15.57 -8.70
CA GLU A 100 23.85 14.13 -8.73
C GLU A 100 23.41 13.62 -10.11
N PRO A 101 23.65 12.34 -10.44
CA PRO A 101 23.19 11.75 -11.69
C PRO A 101 21.66 11.70 -11.78
N VAL A 102 21.10 12.34 -12.79
CA VAL A 102 19.66 12.28 -13.12
C VAL A 102 19.46 11.39 -14.33
N THR A 103 18.47 10.52 -14.26
CA THR A 103 18.11 9.62 -15.36
C THR A 103 16.63 9.77 -15.73
N ALA A 104 16.30 9.50 -16.95
CA ALA A 104 14.91 9.46 -17.40
C ALA A 104 14.66 8.25 -18.29
N LEU A 105 13.46 7.71 -18.23
CA LEU A 105 12.96 6.81 -19.24
C LEU A 105 12.33 7.67 -20.36
N THR A 106 12.89 7.57 -21.53
CA THR A 106 12.34 8.22 -22.72
C THR A 106 11.50 7.21 -23.49
N VAL A 107 10.29 7.61 -23.82
CA VAL A 107 9.31 6.81 -24.56
C VAL A 107 8.92 7.58 -25.82
N SER A 108 8.85 6.91 -26.95
CA SER A 108 8.35 7.55 -28.16
C SER A 108 6.87 7.88 -28.03
N VAL A 109 6.47 9.07 -28.50
CA VAL A 109 5.05 9.43 -28.63
C VAL A 109 4.42 8.55 -29.70
N SER A 110 3.17 8.13 -29.46
CA SER A 110 2.38 7.38 -30.43
C SER A 110 2.13 8.18 -31.71
N ASP A 111 2.36 7.56 -32.87
CA ASP A 111 1.99 8.13 -34.17
C ASP A 111 0.48 8.34 -34.30
N SER A 112 -0.32 7.58 -33.56
CA SER A 112 -1.79 7.69 -33.48
C SER A 112 -2.27 8.86 -32.59
N GLY A 113 -1.36 9.60 -31.96
CA GLY A 113 -1.65 10.71 -31.05
C GLY A 113 -2.57 10.31 -29.90
N ARG A 114 -3.70 11.00 -29.73
CA ARG A 114 -4.70 10.71 -28.68
C ARG A 114 -5.46 9.39 -28.87
N HIS A 115 -5.39 8.78 -30.03
CA HIS A 115 -6.04 7.50 -30.34
C HIS A 115 -5.13 6.28 -30.07
N GLY A 116 -3.88 6.50 -29.73
CA GLY A 116 -2.94 5.45 -29.36
C GLY A 116 -3.24 4.84 -27.98
N LEU A 117 -2.61 3.69 -27.69
CA LEU A 117 -2.62 3.11 -26.35
C LEU A 117 -1.75 3.96 -25.41
N ASN A 118 -2.06 3.92 -24.11
CA ASN A 118 -1.36 4.67 -23.07
C ASN A 118 -1.27 6.19 -23.38
N ALA A 119 -2.34 6.77 -23.91
CA ALA A 119 -2.41 8.16 -24.31
C ALA A 119 -2.02 9.11 -23.15
N LEU A 120 -1.38 10.22 -23.49
CA LEU A 120 -0.90 11.19 -22.53
C LEU A 120 -1.99 12.17 -22.11
N HIS A 121 -2.10 12.43 -20.81
CA HIS A 121 -2.85 13.57 -20.30
C HIS A 121 -1.92 14.77 -20.19
N LEU A 122 -2.03 15.69 -21.15
CA LEU A 122 -1.29 16.96 -21.13
C LEU A 122 -1.81 17.83 -19.97
N ARG A 123 -0.89 18.27 -19.13
CA ARG A 123 -1.17 19.19 -18.04
C ARG A 123 -0.92 20.63 -18.48
N GLU A 124 0.19 20.84 -19.16
CA GLU A 124 0.63 22.15 -19.68
C GLU A 124 1.32 21.97 -21.04
N GLY A 125 1.26 22.99 -21.89
CA GLY A 125 1.94 22.97 -23.16
C GLY A 125 1.29 22.12 -24.25
N ARG A 126 2.12 21.47 -25.07
CA ARG A 126 1.71 20.64 -26.21
C ARG A 126 2.57 19.38 -26.36
N LEU A 127 2.18 18.46 -27.21
CA LEU A 127 3.01 17.35 -27.64
C LEU A 127 4.17 17.82 -28.51
N PRO A 128 5.30 17.05 -28.57
CA PRO A 128 6.39 17.32 -29.50
C PRO A 128 5.88 17.35 -30.93
N ALA A 129 6.34 18.32 -31.72
CA ALA A 129 5.98 18.41 -33.12
C ALA A 129 6.74 17.38 -33.95
N GLN A 130 6.12 16.89 -35.00
CA GLN A 130 6.82 16.08 -36.01
C GLN A 130 7.97 16.92 -36.62
N GLU A 131 9.12 16.28 -36.86
CA GLU A 131 10.34 16.90 -37.39
C GLU A 131 11.10 17.84 -36.42
N ARG A 132 10.71 17.88 -35.14
CA ARG A 132 11.44 18.61 -34.08
C ARG A 132 12.12 17.64 -33.13
N PRO A 133 13.34 17.19 -33.43
CA PRO A 133 14.04 16.17 -32.61
C PRO A 133 14.51 16.68 -31.26
N ASP A 134 14.47 17.99 -31.04
CA ASP A 134 14.84 18.68 -29.81
C ASP A 134 13.69 18.86 -28.82
N GLU A 135 12.45 18.60 -29.25
CA GLU A 135 11.27 18.83 -28.42
C GLU A 135 10.95 17.59 -27.54
N VAL A 136 10.64 17.87 -26.28
CA VAL A 136 10.25 16.82 -25.33
C VAL A 136 9.08 17.25 -24.46
N VAL A 137 8.25 16.29 -24.08
CA VAL A 137 7.31 16.39 -22.97
C VAL A 137 7.88 15.62 -21.79
N VAL A 138 7.82 16.17 -20.58
CA VAL A 138 8.26 15.46 -19.36
C VAL A 138 7.08 15.15 -18.46
N SER A 139 7.26 14.19 -17.59
CA SER A 139 6.26 13.88 -16.56
C SER A 139 6.08 15.05 -15.60
N THR A 140 4.84 15.37 -15.29
CA THR A 140 4.50 16.49 -14.39
C THR A 140 5.24 16.42 -13.05
N PRO A 141 5.37 15.26 -12.34
CA PRO A 141 6.11 15.20 -11.09
C PRO A 141 7.60 15.55 -11.22
N PHE A 142 8.23 15.14 -12.34
CA PHE A 142 9.62 15.48 -12.62
C PHE A 142 9.78 16.97 -12.89
N ALA A 143 8.90 17.55 -13.73
CA ALA A 143 8.92 18.98 -14.02
C ALA A 143 8.76 19.82 -12.74
N GLN A 144 7.82 19.45 -11.86
CA GLN A 144 7.61 20.12 -10.58
C GLN A 144 8.82 20.00 -9.64
N ALA A 145 9.46 18.82 -9.58
CA ALA A 145 10.64 18.59 -8.73
C ALA A 145 11.86 19.46 -9.13
N HIS A 146 11.98 19.76 -10.42
CA HIS A 146 13.03 20.61 -11.00
C HIS A 146 12.57 22.04 -11.32
N LYS A 147 11.30 22.39 -11.07
CA LYS A 147 10.68 23.67 -11.36
C LYS A 147 10.78 24.07 -12.84
N LEU A 148 10.71 23.08 -13.73
CA LEU A 148 10.75 23.28 -15.18
C LEU A 148 9.42 23.78 -15.71
N GLN A 149 9.48 24.66 -16.70
CA GLN A 149 8.33 25.22 -17.41
C GLN A 149 8.47 24.99 -18.92
N PRO A 150 7.36 24.89 -19.66
CA PRO A 150 7.42 24.86 -21.12
C PRO A 150 8.21 26.05 -21.69
N GLY A 151 9.21 25.75 -22.51
CA GLY A 151 10.20 26.70 -23.03
C GLY A 151 11.59 26.53 -22.45
N ASP A 152 11.73 25.88 -21.29
CA ASP A 152 13.03 25.63 -20.67
C ASP A 152 13.86 24.61 -21.47
N GLN A 153 15.18 24.76 -21.40
CA GLN A 153 16.14 23.86 -22.03
C GLN A 153 16.99 23.14 -21.00
N PHE A 154 17.24 21.87 -21.27
CA PHE A 154 18.19 21.06 -20.53
C PHE A 154 18.91 20.09 -21.48
N TYR A 155 19.98 19.46 -20.99
CA TYR A 155 20.73 18.54 -21.82
C TYR A 155 20.43 17.09 -21.47
N ALA A 156 20.34 16.25 -22.50
CA ALA A 156 20.26 14.79 -22.35
C ALA A 156 21.41 14.11 -23.10
N ILE A 157 21.83 12.96 -22.59
CA ILE A 157 22.84 12.13 -23.26
C ILE A 157 22.07 10.96 -23.89
N LEU A 158 21.79 11.09 -25.18
CA LEU A 158 21.09 10.12 -26.00
C LEU A 158 22.12 9.27 -26.73
N ASN A 159 22.17 7.97 -26.43
CA ASN A 159 23.13 7.03 -27.04
C ASN A 159 24.58 7.58 -27.09
N GLY A 160 25.06 8.15 -25.98
CA GLY A 160 26.39 8.73 -25.87
C GLY A 160 26.56 10.15 -26.45
N ARG A 161 25.56 10.73 -27.10
CA ARG A 161 25.60 12.10 -27.66
C ARG A 161 24.86 13.08 -26.74
N ARG A 162 25.54 14.17 -26.38
CA ARG A 162 24.92 15.26 -25.61
C ARG A 162 24.08 16.14 -26.54
N GLN A 163 22.78 16.20 -26.28
CA GLN A 163 21.80 16.97 -27.07
C GLN A 163 21.05 17.93 -26.16
N ALA A 164 20.84 19.16 -26.62
CA ALA A 164 19.95 20.10 -25.96
C ALA A 164 18.50 19.71 -26.27
N LEU A 165 17.66 19.63 -25.25
CA LEU A 165 16.24 19.36 -25.37
C LEU A 165 15.44 20.55 -24.88
N THR A 166 14.36 20.87 -25.56
CA THR A 166 13.43 21.94 -25.23
C THR A 166 12.15 21.33 -24.67
N LEU A 167 11.80 21.70 -23.46
CA LEU A 167 10.54 21.28 -22.84
C LEU A 167 9.36 22.00 -23.51
N VAL A 168 8.46 21.25 -24.16
CA VAL A 168 7.28 21.81 -24.82
C VAL A 168 5.98 21.56 -24.09
N GLY A 169 5.99 20.69 -23.10
CA GLY A 169 4.83 20.40 -22.26
C GLY A 169 5.10 19.44 -21.13
N THR A 170 4.15 19.37 -20.21
CA THR A 170 4.16 18.38 -19.11
C THR A 170 2.94 17.47 -19.21
N ALA A 171 3.12 16.18 -18.90
CA ALA A 171 2.06 15.19 -19.04
C ALA A 171 2.06 14.16 -17.92
N LEU A 172 0.91 13.47 -17.81
CA LEU A 172 0.72 12.27 -17.00
C LEU A 172 0.37 11.09 -17.92
N SER A 173 0.75 9.89 -17.54
CA SER A 173 0.42 8.66 -18.27
C SER A 173 -0.14 7.61 -17.34
N PRO A 174 -1.16 6.83 -17.75
CA PRO A 174 -1.68 5.72 -16.94
C PRO A 174 -0.64 4.63 -16.71
N GLU A 175 0.38 4.53 -17.55
CA GLU A 175 1.48 3.58 -17.40
C GLU A 175 2.46 3.98 -16.30
N PHE A 176 2.60 5.28 -16.02
CA PHE A 176 3.58 5.83 -15.10
C PHE A 176 2.95 6.63 -13.95
N ILE A 177 1.86 6.11 -13.36
CA ILE A 177 1.25 6.67 -12.15
C ILE A 177 2.27 6.70 -11.00
N GLN A 178 3.11 5.67 -10.91
CA GLN A 178 4.29 5.61 -10.05
C GLN A 178 5.55 5.51 -10.90
N GLN A 179 6.45 6.50 -10.77
CA GLN A 179 7.69 6.55 -11.50
C GLN A 179 8.83 6.12 -10.60
N MET A 180 9.19 4.84 -10.71
CA MET A 180 10.27 4.26 -9.94
C MET A 180 11.43 3.88 -10.85
N ARG A 181 12.63 4.32 -10.48
CA ARG A 181 13.86 3.89 -11.15
C ARG A 181 14.02 2.36 -10.99
N PRO A 182 14.53 1.67 -12.02
CA PRO A 182 14.92 0.27 -11.87
C PRO A 182 15.89 0.09 -10.68
N GLY A 183 15.56 -0.82 -9.77
CA GLY A 183 16.35 -1.09 -8.56
C GLY A 183 15.98 -0.25 -7.34
N SER A 184 15.23 0.85 -7.47
CA SER A 184 14.72 1.63 -6.34
C SER A 184 13.40 1.08 -5.81
N ALA A 185 13.18 1.21 -4.50
CA ALA A 185 11.94 0.82 -3.83
C ALA A 185 10.90 1.95 -3.78
N PHE A 186 11.33 3.21 -3.93
CA PHE A 186 10.49 4.40 -3.79
C PHE A 186 10.68 5.38 -4.95
N PRO A 187 9.64 6.18 -5.28
CA PRO A 187 9.75 7.21 -6.30
C PRO A 187 10.71 8.32 -5.87
N ASP A 188 11.54 8.76 -6.79
CA ASP A 188 12.43 9.91 -6.61
C ASP A 188 12.38 10.80 -7.86
N TYR A 189 11.46 11.72 -7.87
CA TYR A 189 11.22 12.61 -9.01
C TYR A 189 12.35 13.64 -9.25
N LYS A 190 13.29 13.79 -8.31
CA LYS A 190 14.48 14.62 -8.52
C LYS A 190 15.56 13.92 -9.33
N ARG A 191 15.64 12.58 -9.21
CA ARG A 191 16.70 11.78 -9.87
C ARG A 191 16.20 10.88 -10.97
N TYR A 192 14.87 10.72 -11.06
CA TYR A 192 14.26 9.89 -12.08
C TYR A 192 12.99 10.52 -12.64
N GLY A 193 12.96 10.66 -13.99
CA GLY A 193 11.80 11.14 -14.72
C GLY A 193 11.36 10.20 -15.82
N VAL A 194 10.19 10.50 -16.38
CA VAL A 194 9.72 9.92 -17.63
C VAL A 194 9.53 11.06 -18.62
N MET A 195 9.99 10.89 -19.85
CA MET A 195 9.82 11.87 -20.89
C MET A 195 9.38 11.24 -22.21
N TRP A 196 8.77 12.02 -23.05
CA TRP A 196 8.24 11.58 -24.34
C TRP A 196 8.81 12.44 -25.45
N MET A 197 9.32 11.76 -26.48
CA MET A 197 9.91 12.38 -27.67
C MET A 197 9.20 11.89 -28.93
N GLU A 198 9.38 12.61 -30.02
CA GLU A 198 8.95 12.19 -31.35
C GLU A 198 9.61 10.86 -31.71
N ARG A 199 8.83 9.94 -32.32
CA ARG A 199 9.26 8.56 -32.58
C ARG A 199 10.48 8.47 -33.50
N ARG A 200 10.49 9.25 -34.60
CA ARG A 200 11.60 9.23 -35.55
C ARG A 200 12.89 9.74 -34.91
N ALA A 201 12.79 10.84 -34.15
CA ALA A 201 13.94 11.40 -33.44
C ALA A 201 14.58 10.40 -32.47
N LEU A 202 13.75 9.75 -31.65
CA LEU A 202 14.23 8.75 -30.70
C LEU A 202 14.76 7.49 -31.42
N GLY A 203 14.06 7.05 -32.47
CA GLY A 203 14.49 5.92 -33.31
C GLY A 203 15.84 6.16 -33.98
N GLN A 204 16.08 7.38 -34.50
CA GLN A 204 17.36 7.77 -35.08
C GLN A 204 18.50 7.79 -34.05
N ALA A 205 18.21 8.29 -32.85
CA ALA A 205 19.21 8.38 -31.78
C ALA A 205 19.70 6.99 -31.30
N TYR A 206 18.85 5.95 -31.39
CA TYR A 206 19.14 4.60 -30.91
C TYR A 206 19.21 3.54 -32.00
N ASP A 207 19.38 3.94 -33.25
CA ASP A 207 19.47 3.03 -34.42
C ASP A 207 18.24 2.09 -34.55
N LEU A 208 17.08 2.58 -34.15
CA LEU A 208 15.78 1.88 -34.22
C LEU A 208 14.86 2.47 -35.29
N GLN A 209 15.41 2.97 -36.38
CA GLN A 209 14.64 3.38 -37.55
C GLN A 209 13.90 2.16 -38.11
N ASP A 210 12.61 2.30 -38.38
CA ASP A 210 11.75 1.19 -38.82
C ASP A 210 11.79 -0.06 -37.93
N ALA A 211 12.16 0.13 -36.66
CA ALA A 211 12.23 -0.91 -35.64
C ALA A 211 11.63 -0.40 -34.31
N PHE A 212 11.40 -1.32 -33.43
CA PHE A 212 10.90 -1.02 -32.06
C PHE A 212 11.58 -1.93 -31.04
N ASN A 213 11.57 -1.52 -29.78
CA ASN A 213 12.07 -2.31 -28.66
C ASN A 213 11.07 -2.43 -27.50
N ASP A 214 9.87 -1.90 -27.67
CA ASP A 214 8.78 -2.01 -26.73
C ASP A 214 7.44 -2.07 -27.47
N MET A 215 6.48 -2.78 -26.91
CA MET A 215 5.15 -2.97 -27.49
C MET A 215 4.09 -3.00 -26.41
N ALA A 216 2.99 -2.30 -26.66
CA ALA A 216 1.79 -2.32 -25.84
C ALA A 216 0.60 -2.84 -26.66
N LEU A 217 -0.26 -3.65 -26.05
CA LEU A 217 -1.38 -4.29 -26.71
C LEU A 217 -2.67 -4.08 -25.91
N SER A 218 -3.78 -3.91 -26.62
CA SER A 218 -5.13 -4.12 -26.05
C SER A 218 -5.73 -5.42 -26.57
N LEU A 219 -6.58 -6.03 -25.76
CA LEU A 219 -7.24 -7.29 -26.07
C LEU A 219 -8.71 -7.07 -26.39
N ARG A 220 -9.26 -7.93 -27.22
CA ARG A 220 -10.71 -7.98 -27.46
C ARG A 220 -11.42 -8.51 -26.21
N PRO A 221 -12.62 -8.04 -25.91
CA PRO A 221 -13.40 -8.56 -24.79
C PRO A 221 -13.57 -10.08 -24.87
N GLY A 222 -13.22 -10.78 -23.80
CA GLY A 222 -13.31 -12.25 -23.73
C GLY A 222 -12.15 -13.01 -24.37
N ALA A 223 -11.09 -12.34 -24.83
CA ALA A 223 -9.90 -13.01 -25.35
C ALA A 223 -9.17 -13.80 -24.25
N ASP A 224 -8.62 -14.94 -24.62
CA ASP A 224 -7.71 -15.69 -23.75
C ASP A 224 -6.34 -14.99 -23.70
N SER A 225 -6.14 -14.26 -22.63
CA SER A 225 -4.94 -13.46 -22.42
C SER A 225 -3.65 -14.31 -22.34
N GLN A 226 -3.72 -15.54 -21.82
CA GLN A 226 -2.56 -16.41 -21.73
C GLN A 226 -2.14 -16.89 -23.12
N HIS A 227 -3.10 -17.27 -23.94
CA HIS A 227 -2.83 -17.67 -25.32
C HIS A 227 -2.19 -16.52 -26.14
N VAL A 228 -2.65 -15.27 -25.93
CA VAL A 228 -2.05 -14.11 -26.59
C VAL A 228 -0.60 -13.90 -26.11
N ILE A 229 -0.35 -13.99 -24.80
CA ILE A 229 1.00 -13.85 -24.24
C ILE A 229 1.95 -14.90 -24.84
N ASP A 230 1.53 -16.16 -24.82
CA ASP A 230 2.38 -17.27 -25.31
C ASP A 230 2.68 -17.12 -26.81
N SER A 231 1.68 -16.72 -27.61
CA SER A 231 1.84 -16.49 -29.06
C SER A 231 2.76 -15.28 -29.35
N VAL A 232 2.64 -14.20 -28.59
CA VAL A 232 3.49 -13.02 -28.70
C VAL A 232 4.91 -13.34 -28.26
N ASP A 233 5.09 -14.10 -27.18
CA ASP A 233 6.39 -14.50 -26.68
C ASP A 233 7.14 -15.38 -27.67
N GLU A 234 6.45 -16.34 -28.29
CA GLU A 234 7.06 -17.20 -29.32
C GLU A 234 7.48 -16.39 -30.54
N LEU A 235 6.62 -15.47 -31.01
CA LEU A 235 6.91 -14.61 -32.14
C LEU A 235 8.08 -13.66 -31.90
N LEU A 236 8.22 -13.13 -30.68
CA LEU A 236 9.26 -12.14 -30.33
C LEU A 236 10.53 -12.77 -29.74
N LYS A 237 10.55 -14.05 -29.46
CA LYS A 237 11.72 -14.76 -28.93
C LYS A 237 13.00 -14.55 -29.76
N PRO A 238 13.00 -14.61 -31.10
CA PRO A 238 14.20 -14.36 -31.91
C PRO A 238 14.72 -12.91 -31.83
N TYR A 239 13.86 -11.98 -31.39
CA TYR A 239 14.18 -10.55 -31.32
C TYR A 239 14.58 -10.09 -29.92
N GLY A 240 14.91 -11.02 -29.04
CA GLY A 240 15.34 -10.73 -27.67
C GLY A 240 14.22 -10.22 -26.77
N GLY A 241 12.99 -10.72 -26.99
CA GLY A 241 11.86 -10.39 -26.13
C GLY A 241 12.09 -10.82 -24.67
N LEU A 242 11.78 -9.94 -23.70
CA LEU A 242 11.93 -10.20 -22.27
C LEU A 242 10.68 -10.87 -21.65
N GLY A 243 9.84 -11.47 -22.48
CA GLY A 243 8.56 -12.07 -22.08
C GLY A 243 7.44 -11.05 -21.94
N ALA A 244 6.32 -11.34 -22.60
CA ALA A 244 5.10 -10.57 -22.48
C ALA A 244 4.49 -10.72 -21.09
N TYR A 245 3.80 -9.68 -20.61
CA TYR A 245 3.13 -9.70 -19.31
C TYR A 245 1.87 -8.85 -19.33
N MET A 246 0.96 -9.22 -18.45
CA MET A 246 -0.31 -8.50 -18.33
C MET A 246 -0.18 -7.22 -17.49
N ARG A 247 -1.18 -6.34 -17.64
CA ARG A 247 -1.35 -5.12 -16.83
C ARG A 247 -1.24 -5.40 -15.33
N GLN A 248 -1.75 -6.53 -14.85
CA GLN A 248 -1.65 -6.90 -13.44
C GLN A 248 -0.21 -7.03 -12.92
N ASP A 249 0.75 -7.33 -13.82
CA ASP A 249 2.17 -7.43 -13.50
C ASP A 249 2.94 -6.14 -13.81
N GLN A 250 2.29 -5.16 -14.44
CA GLN A 250 2.85 -3.84 -14.67
C GLN A 250 3.05 -3.14 -13.32
N ARG A 251 4.26 -2.64 -13.11
CA ARG A 251 4.72 -2.16 -11.79
C ARG A 251 3.81 -1.11 -11.18
N SER A 252 3.45 -0.08 -11.94
CA SER A 252 2.62 1.03 -11.48
C SER A 252 1.19 0.55 -11.13
N HIS A 253 0.60 -0.29 -11.96
CA HIS A 253 -0.72 -0.88 -11.71
C HIS A 253 -0.72 -1.78 -10.48
N ARG A 254 0.28 -2.65 -10.34
CA ARG A 254 0.40 -3.57 -9.19
C ARG A 254 0.52 -2.80 -7.88
N PHE A 255 1.32 -1.76 -7.85
CA PHE A 255 1.49 -0.92 -6.67
C PHE A 255 0.15 -0.28 -6.24
N LEU A 256 -0.58 0.33 -7.20
CA LEU A 256 -1.90 0.92 -6.94
C LEU A 256 -2.94 -0.13 -6.50
N SER A 257 -2.96 -1.30 -7.14
CA SER A 257 -3.91 -2.37 -6.81
C SER A 257 -3.68 -2.95 -5.41
N GLN A 258 -2.43 -3.06 -4.97
CA GLN A 258 -2.10 -3.47 -3.60
C GLN A 258 -2.62 -2.46 -2.57
N GLU A 259 -2.45 -1.17 -2.83
CA GLU A 259 -2.96 -0.12 -1.97
C GLU A 259 -4.49 -0.13 -1.87
N LEU A 260 -5.19 -0.27 -3.00
CA LEU A 260 -6.65 -0.39 -3.02
C LEU A 260 -7.14 -1.62 -2.22
N THR A 261 -6.41 -2.72 -2.28
CA THR A 261 -6.71 -3.92 -1.49
C THR A 261 -6.51 -3.68 0.01
N GLN A 262 -5.43 -2.99 0.38
CA GLN A 262 -5.15 -2.61 1.76
C GLN A 262 -6.23 -1.68 2.32
N LEU A 263 -6.62 -0.64 1.56
CA LEU A 263 -7.73 0.24 1.94
C LEU A 263 -9.05 -0.53 2.15
N GLY A 264 -9.33 -1.52 1.30
CA GLY A 264 -10.48 -2.40 1.46
C GLY A 264 -10.46 -3.21 2.77
N THR A 265 -9.30 -3.68 3.17
CA THR A 265 -9.11 -4.39 4.45
C THR A 265 -9.31 -3.45 5.64
N LEU A 266 -8.73 -2.26 5.59
CA LEU A 266 -8.90 -1.24 6.63
C LEU A 266 -10.36 -0.77 6.74
N ALA A 267 -11.08 -0.68 5.63
CA ALA A 267 -12.49 -0.32 5.58
C ALA A 267 -13.41 -1.32 6.30
N SER A 268 -12.99 -2.55 6.51
CA SER A 268 -13.75 -3.56 7.25
C SER A 268 -13.31 -3.67 8.73
N LEU A 269 -12.02 -3.66 8.98
CA LEU A 269 -11.46 -3.94 10.31
C LEU A 269 -11.75 -2.82 11.32
N PHE A 270 -11.39 -1.58 10.99
CA PHE A 270 -11.54 -0.46 11.93
C PHE A 270 -13.01 -0.18 12.29
N PRO A 271 -13.95 -0.08 11.34
CA PRO A 271 -15.36 0.14 11.69
C PRO A 271 -15.95 -0.98 12.55
N ALA A 272 -15.56 -2.23 12.32
CA ALA A 272 -16.02 -3.36 13.14
C ALA A 272 -15.59 -3.20 14.60
N MET A 273 -14.34 -2.77 14.86
CA MET A 273 -13.86 -2.47 16.21
C MET A 273 -14.66 -1.32 16.85
N PHE A 274 -14.86 -0.21 16.13
CA PHE A 274 -15.63 0.94 16.64
C PHE A 274 -17.08 0.59 16.94
N MET A 275 -17.73 -0.17 16.06
CA MET A 275 -19.11 -0.62 16.27
C MET A 275 -19.23 -1.57 17.46
N GLY A 276 -18.25 -2.45 17.65
CA GLY A 276 -18.18 -3.31 18.84
C GLY A 276 -18.12 -2.50 20.13
N ILE A 277 -17.29 -1.45 20.18
CA ILE A 277 -17.18 -0.55 21.33
C ILE A 277 -18.48 0.23 21.53
N ALA A 278 -19.10 0.73 20.48
CA ALA A 278 -20.37 1.45 20.55
C ALA A 278 -21.49 0.55 21.10
N ALA A 279 -21.60 -0.68 20.62
CA ALA A 279 -22.57 -1.67 21.12
C ALA A 279 -22.33 -1.98 22.60
N PHE A 280 -21.08 -2.12 23.00
CA PHE A 280 -20.68 -2.31 24.40
C PHE A 280 -21.11 -1.12 25.28
N LEU A 281 -20.75 0.11 24.88
CA LEU A 281 -21.12 1.30 25.64
C LEU A 281 -22.64 1.45 25.78
N LEU A 282 -23.37 1.19 24.70
CA LEU A 282 -24.83 1.16 24.71
C LEU A 282 -25.36 0.13 25.71
N ASN A 283 -24.82 -1.08 25.72
CA ASN A 283 -25.23 -2.12 26.69
C ASN A 283 -25.03 -1.66 28.13
N VAL A 284 -23.89 -1.09 28.46
CA VAL A 284 -23.55 -0.61 29.80
C VAL A 284 -24.46 0.54 30.23
N VAL A 285 -24.60 1.55 29.36
CA VAL A 285 -25.37 2.76 29.70
C VAL A 285 -26.88 2.49 29.78
N ILE A 286 -27.44 1.77 28.81
CA ILE A 286 -28.84 1.40 28.80
C ILE A 286 -29.16 0.43 29.93
N GLY A 287 -28.28 -0.55 30.18
CA GLY A 287 -28.47 -1.47 31.33
C GLY A 287 -28.51 -0.75 32.65
N ARG A 288 -27.73 0.32 32.84
CA ARG A 288 -27.76 1.15 34.04
C ARG A 288 -29.04 2.02 34.11
N LEU A 289 -29.37 2.70 33.01
CA LEU A 289 -30.57 3.54 32.95
C LEU A 289 -31.82 2.74 33.37
N VAL A 290 -31.94 1.55 32.76
CA VAL A 290 -33.05 0.63 33.04
C VAL A 290 -33.05 0.18 34.51
N ALA A 291 -31.88 -0.07 35.10
CA ALA A 291 -31.75 -0.41 36.51
C ALA A 291 -32.18 0.75 37.43
N MET A 292 -31.78 1.99 37.11
CA MET A 292 -32.19 3.17 37.88
C MET A 292 -33.68 3.51 37.72
N GLN A 293 -34.26 3.24 36.56
CA GLN A 293 -35.67 3.48 36.27
C GLN A 293 -36.56 2.27 36.55
N ARG A 294 -36.11 1.32 37.35
CA ARG A 294 -36.82 0.07 37.65
C ARG A 294 -38.19 0.31 38.23
N GLU A 295 -38.35 1.25 39.17
CA GLU A 295 -39.62 1.61 39.77
C GLU A 295 -40.59 2.29 38.75
N GLN A 296 -40.05 3.15 37.88
CA GLN A 296 -40.83 3.77 36.82
C GLN A 296 -41.32 2.73 35.79
N ILE A 297 -40.50 1.74 35.47
CA ILE A 297 -40.89 0.63 34.58
C ILE A 297 -42.00 -0.19 35.25
N ALA A 298 -41.89 -0.45 36.56
CA ALA A 298 -42.91 -1.18 37.31
C ALA A 298 -44.24 -0.41 37.33
N THR A 299 -44.20 0.90 37.54
CA THR A 299 -45.36 1.79 37.49
C THR A 299 -46.02 1.79 36.11
N LEU A 300 -45.24 1.93 35.03
CA LEU A 300 -45.78 1.84 33.68
C LEU A 300 -46.48 0.50 33.41
N LYS A 301 -45.94 -0.60 33.90
CA LYS A 301 -46.53 -1.93 33.77
C LYS A 301 -47.80 -2.06 34.63
N ALA A 302 -47.83 -1.46 35.79
CA ALA A 302 -49.05 -1.40 36.62
C ALA A 302 -50.17 -0.61 35.92
N PHE A 303 -49.84 0.39 35.12
CA PHE A 303 -50.78 1.11 34.23
C PHE A 303 -51.11 0.36 32.94
N GLY A 304 -50.71 -0.90 32.75
CA GLY A 304 -51.10 -1.75 31.65
C GLY A 304 -50.17 -1.70 30.42
N TYR A 305 -49.01 -1.04 30.49
CA TYR A 305 -48.07 -1.08 29.40
C TYR A 305 -47.41 -2.48 29.28
N SER A 306 -47.43 -3.06 28.08
CA SER A 306 -46.83 -4.33 27.79
C SER A 306 -45.28 -4.30 27.83
N ASN A 307 -44.65 -5.46 28.01
CA ASN A 307 -43.19 -5.59 27.97
C ASN A 307 -42.64 -5.06 26.62
N LEU A 308 -43.36 -5.30 25.52
CA LEU A 308 -42.97 -4.85 24.19
C LEU A 308 -43.05 -3.31 24.06
N ALA A 309 -44.03 -2.68 24.70
CA ALA A 309 -44.11 -1.21 24.71
C ALA A 309 -42.96 -0.56 25.47
N VAL A 310 -42.56 -1.14 26.59
CA VAL A 310 -41.36 -0.71 27.35
C VAL A 310 -40.09 -0.92 26.53
N LEU A 311 -39.91 -2.10 25.93
CA LEU A 311 -38.79 -2.38 25.06
C LEU A 311 -38.69 -1.36 23.93
N TRP A 312 -39.79 -1.12 23.24
CA TRP A 312 -39.84 -0.19 22.12
C TRP A 312 -39.52 1.26 22.51
N HIS A 313 -39.90 1.70 23.71
CA HIS A 313 -39.54 3.00 24.23
C HIS A 313 -38.04 3.19 24.39
N TYR A 314 -37.34 2.22 24.99
CA TYR A 314 -35.88 2.29 25.13
C TYR A 314 -35.16 2.10 23.82
N LEU A 315 -35.65 1.25 22.91
CA LEU A 315 -35.10 1.13 21.56
C LEU A 315 -35.21 2.42 20.74
N LYS A 316 -36.35 3.15 20.86
CA LYS A 316 -36.46 4.50 20.26
C LYS A 316 -35.41 5.45 20.79
N MET A 317 -35.14 5.43 22.10
CA MET A 317 -34.14 6.29 22.72
C MET A 317 -32.72 5.96 22.18
N VAL A 318 -32.38 4.68 22.09
CA VAL A 318 -31.14 4.22 21.48
C VAL A 318 -31.05 4.66 20.03
N SER A 319 -32.12 4.48 19.25
CA SER A 319 -32.17 4.89 17.85
C SER A 319 -31.89 6.38 17.65
N VAL A 320 -32.43 7.25 18.51
CA VAL A 320 -32.17 8.71 18.44
C VAL A 320 -30.68 9.00 18.63
N ILE A 321 -30.05 8.38 19.64
CA ILE A 321 -28.61 8.56 19.90
C ILE A 321 -27.77 8.07 18.70
N VAL A 322 -28.12 6.92 18.16
CA VAL A 322 -27.40 6.31 17.04
C VAL A 322 -27.59 7.10 15.75
N VAL A 323 -28.80 7.60 15.48
CA VAL A 323 -29.09 8.47 14.31
C VAL A 323 -28.25 9.75 14.38
N LEU A 324 -28.13 10.37 15.55
CA LEU A 324 -27.23 11.53 15.74
C LEU A 324 -25.77 11.16 15.40
N GLY A 325 -25.30 9.99 15.88
CA GLY A 325 -23.97 9.49 15.55
C GLY A 325 -23.80 9.17 14.07
N ILE A 326 -24.83 8.62 13.40
CA ILE A 326 -24.80 8.31 11.96
C ILE A 326 -24.73 9.61 11.14
N VAL A 327 -25.57 10.60 11.45
CA VAL A 327 -25.59 11.87 10.69
C VAL A 327 -24.27 12.62 10.84
N SER A 328 -23.79 12.79 12.08
CA SER A 328 -22.49 13.44 12.33
C SER A 328 -21.30 12.63 11.79
N GLY A 329 -21.37 11.30 11.89
CA GLY A 329 -20.37 10.39 11.36
C GLY A 329 -20.31 10.40 9.83
N THR A 330 -21.46 10.48 9.16
CA THR A 330 -21.54 10.63 7.71
C THR A 330 -20.88 11.92 7.25
N ALA A 331 -21.22 13.06 7.88
CA ALA A 331 -20.62 14.34 7.57
C ALA A 331 -19.09 14.33 7.77
N LEU A 332 -18.63 13.83 8.92
CA LEU A 332 -17.21 13.68 9.23
C LEU A 332 -16.51 12.74 8.27
N GLY A 333 -17.11 11.58 7.96
CA GLY A 333 -16.55 10.58 7.06
C GLY A 333 -16.40 11.06 5.63
N VAL A 334 -17.37 11.84 5.12
CA VAL A 334 -17.27 12.47 3.79
C VAL A 334 -16.16 13.52 3.77
N TRP A 335 -16.06 14.34 4.82
CA TRP A 335 -14.99 15.33 4.92
C TRP A 335 -13.61 14.67 4.98
N LEU A 336 -13.41 13.70 5.88
CA LEU A 336 -12.18 12.94 5.99
C LEU A 336 -11.85 12.17 4.71
N GLY A 337 -12.86 11.60 4.04
CA GLY A 337 -12.70 10.90 2.77
C GLY A 337 -12.24 11.81 1.63
N LYS A 338 -12.71 13.06 1.60
CA LYS A 338 -12.21 14.07 0.64
C LYS A 338 -10.75 14.43 0.93
N VAL A 339 -10.40 14.65 2.20
CA VAL A 339 -9.02 14.97 2.59
C VAL A 339 -8.08 13.81 2.24
N LEU A 340 -8.45 12.59 2.60
CA LEU A 340 -7.65 11.39 2.31
C LEU A 340 -7.53 11.17 0.79
N SER A 341 -8.60 11.31 0.04
CA SER A 341 -8.56 11.21 -1.43
C SER A 341 -7.66 12.28 -2.05
N GLY A 342 -7.59 13.48 -1.47
CA GLY A 342 -6.68 14.55 -1.86
C GLY A 342 -5.21 14.15 -1.68
N ILE A 343 -4.86 13.56 -0.53
CA ILE A 343 -3.51 13.03 -0.25
C ILE A 343 -3.13 11.96 -1.29
N TYR A 344 -4.05 11.04 -1.59
CA TYR A 344 -3.82 10.02 -2.61
C TYR A 344 -3.67 10.60 -4.01
N MET A 345 -4.40 11.67 -4.35
CA MET A 345 -4.26 12.36 -5.64
C MET A 345 -2.87 12.97 -5.81
N GLU A 346 -2.34 13.58 -4.77
CA GLU A 346 -1.00 14.16 -4.77
C GLU A 346 0.07 13.07 -4.87
N PHE A 347 -0.10 11.97 -4.15
CA PHE A 347 0.85 10.85 -4.15
C PHE A 347 0.88 10.08 -5.46
N TYR A 348 -0.29 9.79 -6.07
CA TYR A 348 -0.42 9.02 -7.32
C TYR A 348 -0.46 9.87 -8.58
N HIS A 349 -0.48 11.19 -8.46
CA HIS A 349 -0.50 12.11 -9.59
C HIS A 349 -1.61 11.80 -10.61
N PHE A 350 -2.82 11.51 -10.14
CA PHE A 350 -3.96 11.33 -11.05
C PHE A 350 -4.35 12.66 -11.70
N PRO A 351 -4.83 12.66 -12.95
CA PRO A 351 -5.24 13.88 -13.64
C PRO A 351 -6.48 14.54 -13.05
N TYR A 352 -7.39 13.77 -12.48
CA TYR A 352 -8.64 14.19 -11.86
C TYR A 352 -9.08 13.20 -10.78
N LEU A 353 -9.99 13.61 -9.90
CA LEU A 353 -10.59 12.78 -8.88
C LEU A 353 -12.10 12.64 -9.13
N LYS A 354 -12.58 11.42 -9.32
CA LYS A 354 -14.01 11.10 -9.37
C LYS A 354 -14.55 10.77 -7.97
N PHE A 355 -14.72 11.80 -7.15
CA PHE A 355 -15.29 11.63 -5.81
C PHE A 355 -16.82 11.55 -5.88
N SER A 356 -17.39 10.45 -5.45
CA SER A 356 -18.84 10.26 -5.34
C SER A 356 -19.18 9.55 -4.05
N LEU A 357 -20.17 10.10 -3.33
CA LEU A 357 -20.75 9.41 -2.19
C LEU A 357 -21.85 8.48 -2.70
N GLN A 358 -21.58 7.18 -2.67
CA GLN A 358 -22.59 6.18 -3.04
C GLN A 358 -23.64 6.08 -1.93
N PRO A 359 -24.95 6.33 -2.20
CA PRO A 359 -26.00 6.25 -1.18
C PRO A 359 -26.05 4.88 -0.49
N GLY A 360 -25.73 3.80 -1.22
CA GLY A 360 -25.64 2.44 -0.67
C GLY A 360 -24.64 2.32 0.47
N THR A 361 -23.49 2.99 0.40
CA THR A 361 -22.47 2.99 1.46
C THR A 361 -23.04 3.58 2.77
N VAL A 362 -23.77 4.69 2.66
CA VAL A 362 -24.39 5.34 3.82
C VAL A 362 -25.48 4.46 4.42
N VAL A 363 -26.30 3.83 3.58
CA VAL A 363 -27.37 2.92 4.03
C VAL A 363 -26.76 1.70 4.76
N VAL A 364 -25.72 1.08 4.21
CA VAL A 364 -25.05 -0.06 4.86
C VAL A 364 -24.43 0.35 6.19
N ALA A 365 -23.75 1.50 6.25
CA ALA A 365 -23.20 2.05 7.49
C ALA A 365 -24.28 2.28 8.55
N ALA A 366 -25.40 2.88 8.14
CA ALA A 366 -26.52 3.17 9.01
C ALA A 366 -27.16 1.88 9.55
N LEU A 367 -27.41 0.90 8.68
CA LEU A 367 -27.98 -0.39 9.08
C LEU A 367 -27.05 -1.17 10.00
N ALA A 368 -25.76 -1.25 9.68
CA ALA A 368 -24.78 -1.93 10.52
C ALA A 368 -24.66 -1.28 11.91
N SER A 369 -24.65 0.06 11.98
CA SER A 369 -24.59 0.80 13.24
C SER A 369 -25.86 0.61 14.07
N LEU A 370 -27.02 0.65 13.40
CA LEU A 370 -28.32 0.44 14.07
C LEU A 370 -28.43 -1.00 14.60
N LEU A 371 -28.02 -1.99 13.82
CA LEU A 371 -28.01 -3.39 14.26
C LEU A 371 -27.07 -3.62 15.44
N ALA A 372 -25.84 -3.09 15.38
CA ALA A 372 -24.89 -3.18 16.49
C ALA A 372 -25.45 -2.53 17.77
N ALA A 373 -26.09 -1.37 17.64
CA ALA A 373 -26.71 -0.66 18.74
C ALA A 373 -27.91 -1.41 19.34
N VAL A 374 -28.77 -1.96 18.48
CA VAL A 374 -29.93 -2.77 18.91
C VAL A 374 -29.43 -4.03 19.62
N MET A 375 -28.47 -4.75 19.08
CA MET A 375 -27.88 -5.93 19.74
C MET A 375 -27.29 -5.59 21.12
N GLY A 376 -26.58 -4.45 21.22
CA GLY A 376 -26.06 -3.98 22.50
C GLY A 376 -27.13 -3.65 23.54
N ALA A 377 -28.27 -3.09 23.12
CA ALA A 377 -29.32 -2.60 24.01
C ALA A 377 -30.39 -3.64 24.35
N VAL A 378 -30.79 -4.50 23.40
CA VAL A 378 -31.93 -5.42 23.51
C VAL A 378 -31.83 -6.30 24.73
N PHE A 379 -30.68 -6.93 24.95
CA PHE A 379 -30.49 -7.86 26.07
C PHE A 379 -30.70 -7.17 27.45
N ALA A 380 -30.16 -5.98 27.59
CA ALA A 380 -30.28 -5.19 28.82
C ALA A 380 -31.73 -4.76 29.10
N VAL A 381 -32.42 -4.30 28.06
CA VAL A 381 -33.81 -3.82 28.18
C VAL A 381 -34.78 -4.98 28.35
N TRP A 382 -34.61 -6.06 27.62
CA TRP A 382 -35.47 -7.24 27.72
C TRP A 382 -35.45 -7.85 29.11
N ARG A 383 -34.29 -8.00 29.72
CA ARG A 383 -34.13 -8.52 31.08
C ARG A 383 -34.87 -7.69 32.11
N ALA A 384 -34.91 -6.38 31.95
CA ALA A 384 -35.66 -5.49 32.88
C ALA A 384 -37.14 -5.42 32.55
N ALA A 385 -37.51 -5.43 31.28
CA ALA A 385 -38.92 -5.42 30.86
C ALA A 385 -39.68 -6.70 31.28
N THR A 386 -38.97 -7.84 31.45
CA THR A 386 -39.59 -9.10 31.90
C THR A 386 -39.78 -9.20 33.42
N LEU A 387 -39.19 -8.30 34.23
CA LEU A 387 -39.39 -8.29 35.68
C LEU A 387 -40.88 -8.09 36.04
N ARG A 388 -41.39 -8.85 37.02
CA ARG A 388 -42.74 -8.67 37.54
C ARG A 388 -42.85 -7.35 38.32
N PRO A 389 -43.93 -6.56 38.22
CA PRO A 389 -44.06 -5.27 38.89
C PRO A 389 -43.79 -5.35 40.39
N ALA A 390 -44.34 -6.34 41.06
CA ALA A 390 -44.16 -6.56 42.51
C ALA A 390 -42.68 -6.83 42.88
N GLN A 391 -41.91 -7.49 42.01
CA GLN A 391 -40.46 -7.74 42.25
C GLN A 391 -39.64 -6.51 41.93
N ALA A 392 -40.10 -5.69 40.98
CA ALA A 392 -39.38 -4.50 40.58
C ALA A 392 -39.50 -3.37 41.61
N MET A 393 -40.58 -3.33 42.43
CA MET A 393 -40.81 -2.37 43.49
C MET A 393 -40.12 -2.74 44.81
N ARG A 394 -39.65 -3.97 44.99
CA ARG A 394 -38.90 -4.35 46.19
C ARG A 394 -37.44 -3.87 46.10
N PRO A 395 -36.85 -3.38 47.22
CA PRO A 395 -35.42 -3.11 47.31
C PRO A 395 -34.60 -4.34 46.86
N GLU A 396 -33.46 -4.11 46.25
CA GLU A 396 -32.56 -5.24 45.92
C GLU A 396 -32.18 -5.99 47.19
N PRO A 397 -32.25 -7.33 47.20
CA PRO A 397 -31.85 -8.12 48.36
C PRO A 397 -30.41 -7.80 48.74
N PRO A 398 -30.08 -7.76 50.05
CA PRO A 398 -28.76 -7.43 50.53
C PRO A 398 -27.72 -8.36 49.90
N ALA A 399 -26.56 -7.82 49.61
CA ALA A 399 -25.51 -8.51 48.89
C ALA A 399 -24.98 -9.72 49.70
N SER A 400 -25.15 -10.93 49.20
CA SER A 400 -24.50 -12.12 49.78
C SER A 400 -23.00 -12.04 49.43
N TYR A 401 -22.16 -11.92 50.43
CA TYR A 401 -20.70 -11.93 50.29
C TYR A 401 -20.18 -13.35 50.38
N ARG A 402 -20.04 -14.03 49.26
CA ARG A 402 -19.30 -15.31 49.18
C ARG A 402 -17.82 -15.03 49.10
N GLU A 403 -17.00 -15.91 49.69
CA GLU A 403 -15.53 -15.83 49.59
C GLU A 403 -15.08 -15.86 48.12
N THR A 404 -14.13 -15.01 47.78
CA THR A 404 -13.59 -14.90 46.41
C THR A 404 -12.59 -16.03 46.14
N TRP A 405 -12.40 -16.35 44.88
CA TRP A 405 -11.38 -17.30 44.43
C TRP A 405 -9.98 -16.95 44.99
N VAL A 406 -9.65 -15.67 45.03
CA VAL A 406 -8.38 -15.15 45.57
C VAL A 406 -8.27 -15.36 47.06
N GLU A 407 -9.40 -15.28 47.79
CA GLU A 407 -9.45 -15.55 49.22
C GLU A 407 -9.33 -17.06 49.52
N LYS A 408 -9.90 -17.91 48.66
CA LYS A 408 -9.77 -19.37 48.72
C LYS A 408 -8.35 -19.86 48.44
N LEU A 409 -7.57 -19.12 47.61
CA LEU A 409 -6.16 -19.38 47.30
C LEU A 409 -5.20 -18.91 48.42
N GLY A 410 -5.71 -18.49 49.59
CA GLY A 410 -4.86 -18.12 50.73
C GLY A 410 -4.23 -16.74 50.68
N LEU A 411 -4.49 -15.93 49.63
CA LEU A 411 -3.93 -14.60 49.46
C LEU A 411 -4.57 -13.53 50.37
N LYS A 412 -5.39 -13.92 51.34
CA LYS A 412 -6.01 -13.04 52.35
C LYS A 412 -5.01 -12.14 53.08
N ARG A 413 -3.76 -12.65 53.31
CA ARG A 413 -2.72 -11.90 54.04
C ARG A 413 -2.05 -10.78 53.27
N TRP A 414 -2.11 -10.82 51.93
CA TRP A 414 -1.43 -9.88 51.06
C TRP A 414 -2.32 -8.75 50.54
N LEU A 415 -3.65 -8.89 50.70
CA LEU A 415 -4.61 -7.93 50.15
C LEU A 415 -5.13 -6.99 51.26
N SER A 416 -5.05 -5.69 51.00
CA SER A 416 -5.68 -4.68 51.84
C SER A 416 -7.22 -4.81 51.83
N GLN A 417 -7.89 -4.30 52.85
CA GLN A 417 -9.36 -4.32 52.89
C GLN A 417 -10.03 -3.72 51.65
N PRO A 418 -9.59 -2.54 51.14
CA PRO A 418 -10.16 -1.99 49.90
C PRO A 418 -9.97 -2.90 48.69
N ALA A 419 -8.78 -3.53 48.56
CA ALA A 419 -8.51 -4.44 47.45
C ALA A 419 -9.43 -5.67 47.47
N ARG A 420 -9.71 -6.23 48.66
CA ARG A 420 -10.69 -7.34 48.81
C ARG A 420 -12.09 -6.92 48.42
N MET A 421 -12.53 -5.71 48.76
CA MET A 421 -13.83 -5.20 48.38
C MET A 421 -13.93 -5.04 46.85
N ILE A 422 -12.88 -4.54 46.20
CA ILE A 422 -12.83 -4.40 44.75
C ILE A 422 -12.92 -5.78 44.07
N ILE A 423 -12.11 -6.74 44.49
CA ILE A 423 -12.10 -8.10 43.94
C ILE A 423 -13.45 -8.78 44.10
N ARG A 424 -14.07 -8.65 45.28
CA ARG A 424 -15.43 -9.16 45.55
C ARG A 424 -16.47 -8.51 44.63
N HIS A 425 -16.36 -7.21 44.40
CA HIS A 425 -17.26 -6.48 43.48
C HIS A 425 -17.09 -6.96 42.03
N ILE A 426 -15.84 -7.11 41.55
CA ILE A 426 -15.51 -7.65 40.24
C ILE A 426 -16.07 -9.06 40.06
N GLN A 427 -15.83 -9.96 41.01
CA GLN A 427 -16.30 -11.34 40.92
C GLN A 427 -17.82 -11.48 40.99
N ARG A 428 -18.49 -10.64 41.77
CA ARG A 428 -19.96 -10.63 41.87
C ARG A 428 -20.62 -10.25 40.56
N ARG A 429 -20.00 -9.38 39.75
CA ARG A 429 -20.50 -8.94 38.47
C ARG A 429 -19.51 -9.29 37.33
N ALA A 430 -18.99 -10.52 37.37
CA ALA A 430 -17.90 -10.96 36.49
C ALA A 430 -18.16 -10.66 35.01
N LEU A 431 -19.34 -10.97 34.51
CA LEU A 431 -19.70 -10.70 33.12
C LEU A 431 -19.65 -9.19 32.79
N LYS A 432 -20.19 -8.33 33.70
CA LYS A 432 -20.10 -6.86 33.49
C LYS A 432 -18.66 -6.38 33.52
N SER A 433 -17.87 -6.86 34.46
CA SER A 433 -16.45 -6.51 34.58
C SER A 433 -15.65 -6.97 33.38
N MET A 434 -15.88 -8.20 32.89
CA MET A 434 -15.25 -8.69 31.65
C MET A 434 -15.59 -7.84 30.43
N ILE A 435 -16.86 -7.48 30.26
CA ILE A 435 -17.31 -6.65 29.14
C ILE A 435 -16.69 -5.24 29.23
N THR A 436 -16.58 -4.66 30.44
CA THR A 436 -15.90 -3.36 30.65
C THR A 436 -14.42 -3.45 30.33
N LEU A 437 -13.74 -4.53 30.79
CA LEU A 437 -12.35 -4.80 30.48
C LEU A 437 -12.12 -4.92 28.97
N LEU A 438 -13.01 -5.66 28.28
CA LEU A 438 -12.95 -5.81 26.82
C LEU A 438 -13.09 -4.46 26.10
N GLY A 439 -14.01 -3.61 26.53
CA GLY A 439 -14.19 -2.27 25.97
C GLY A 439 -12.96 -1.39 26.12
N ILE A 440 -12.34 -1.39 27.30
CA ILE A 440 -11.07 -0.68 27.56
C ILE A 440 -9.94 -1.28 26.73
N ALA A 441 -9.83 -2.61 26.69
CA ALA A 441 -8.82 -3.30 25.90
C ALA A 441 -8.91 -2.98 24.40
N MET A 442 -10.14 -2.93 23.87
CA MET A 442 -10.35 -2.52 22.46
C MET A 442 -9.92 -1.07 22.20
N ALA A 443 -10.24 -0.14 23.12
CA ALA A 443 -9.79 1.25 23.00
C ALA A 443 -8.26 1.35 23.04
N CYS A 444 -7.60 0.65 23.97
CA CYS A 444 -6.14 0.56 24.03
C CYS A 444 -5.56 -0.10 22.76
N GLY A 445 -6.25 -1.13 22.23
CA GLY A 445 -5.84 -1.82 21.01
C GLY A 445 -5.81 -0.91 19.79
N ILE A 446 -6.75 0.02 19.66
CA ILE A 446 -6.76 1.00 18.57
C ILE A 446 -5.55 1.93 18.66
N ILE A 447 -5.24 2.45 19.86
CA ILE A 447 -4.07 3.31 20.07
C ILE A 447 -2.80 2.52 19.76
N LEU A 448 -2.70 1.30 20.30
CA LEU A 448 -1.54 0.43 20.09
C LEU A 448 -1.33 0.13 18.60
N THR A 449 -2.40 -0.15 17.85
CA THR A 449 -2.30 -0.40 16.41
C THR A 449 -1.72 0.80 15.66
N GLY A 450 -2.16 2.03 15.99
CA GLY A 450 -1.63 3.25 15.37
C GLY A 450 -0.16 3.50 15.68
N LEU A 451 0.27 3.31 16.94
CA LEU A 451 1.66 3.48 17.35
C LEU A 451 2.55 2.36 16.82
N PHE A 452 2.07 1.12 16.86
CA PHE A 452 2.78 -0.06 16.37
C PHE A 452 3.15 0.05 14.90
N GLN A 453 2.26 0.61 14.08
CA GLN A 453 2.54 0.82 12.65
C GLN A 453 3.78 1.71 12.45
N ARG A 454 3.92 2.78 13.23
CA ARG A 454 5.09 3.67 13.18
C ARG A 454 6.37 2.94 13.59
N ASP A 455 6.32 2.21 14.69
CA ASP A 455 7.49 1.49 15.22
C ASP A 455 7.91 0.35 14.28
N THR A 456 6.92 -0.35 13.69
CA THR A 456 7.16 -1.42 12.69
C THR A 456 7.88 -0.88 11.45
N VAL A 457 7.46 0.28 10.96
CA VAL A 457 8.12 0.92 9.81
C VAL A 457 9.54 1.33 10.16
N GLY A 458 9.77 1.93 11.32
CA GLY A 458 11.11 2.26 11.81
C GLY A 458 12.02 1.03 11.92
N TYR A 459 11.48 -0.05 12.47
CA TYR A 459 12.19 -1.32 12.55
C TYR A 459 12.53 -1.89 11.16
N MET A 460 11.56 -1.89 10.23
CA MET A 460 11.76 -2.35 8.86
C MET A 460 12.88 -1.58 8.16
N VAL A 461 12.90 -0.25 8.28
CA VAL A 461 13.96 0.61 7.72
C VAL A 461 15.31 0.25 8.33
N ASN A 462 15.37 0.11 9.65
CA ASN A 462 16.63 -0.22 10.32
C ASN A 462 17.17 -1.60 9.90
N VAL A 463 16.31 -2.60 9.78
CA VAL A 463 16.74 -3.93 9.32
C VAL A 463 17.15 -3.89 7.86
N GLN A 464 16.32 -3.27 6.99
CA GLN A 464 16.60 -3.26 5.54
C GLN A 464 17.84 -2.45 5.21
N PHE A 465 17.92 -1.21 5.67
CA PHE A 465 19.01 -0.28 5.31
C PHE A 465 20.15 -0.18 6.32
N GLY A 466 19.98 -0.70 7.52
CA GLY A 466 21.03 -0.72 8.56
C GLY A 466 21.73 -2.07 8.66
N MET A 467 21.01 -3.18 8.47
CA MET A 467 21.56 -4.51 8.68
C MET A 467 21.78 -5.28 7.36
N ALA A 468 20.80 -5.23 6.43
CA ALA A 468 20.85 -6.00 5.18
C ALA A 468 21.59 -5.21 4.08
N GLN A 469 21.19 -4.00 3.77
CA GLN A 469 21.77 -3.13 2.75
C GLN A 469 22.66 -2.08 3.39
N ARG A 470 23.96 -2.28 3.29
CA ARG A 470 24.96 -1.43 3.95
C ARG A 470 25.78 -0.62 2.97
N GLU A 471 25.50 -0.76 1.67
CA GLU A 471 26.13 0.07 0.63
C GLU A 471 25.81 1.55 0.84
N ASP A 472 26.77 2.41 0.51
CA ASP A 472 26.54 3.85 0.45
C ASP A 472 25.93 4.22 -0.90
N ILE A 473 26.41 3.59 -1.96
CA ILE A 473 25.97 3.80 -3.34
C ILE A 473 25.74 2.45 -4.04
N SER A 474 24.66 2.36 -4.79
CA SER A 474 24.40 1.28 -5.75
C SER A 474 24.53 1.83 -7.18
N VAL A 475 25.36 1.21 -8.00
CA VAL A 475 25.54 1.53 -9.41
C VAL A 475 24.93 0.43 -10.25
N THR A 476 24.10 0.79 -11.24
CA THR A 476 23.49 -0.17 -12.18
C THR A 476 23.99 0.14 -13.59
N PHE A 477 24.35 -0.87 -14.34
CA PHE A 477 24.77 -0.75 -15.74
C PHE A 477 23.57 -0.81 -16.70
N THR A 478 23.72 -0.20 -17.88
CA THR A 478 22.73 -0.24 -18.95
C THR A 478 22.52 -1.65 -19.48
N ASP A 479 23.62 -2.37 -19.66
CA ASP A 479 23.62 -3.77 -20.12
C ASP A 479 24.53 -4.60 -19.21
N PRO A 480 24.31 -5.92 -19.15
CA PRO A 480 25.22 -6.82 -18.49
C PRO A 480 26.65 -6.65 -19.00
N THR A 481 27.59 -6.45 -18.10
CA THR A 481 28.96 -6.05 -18.39
C THR A 481 29.92 -7.09 -17.82
N ALA A 482 31.13 -7.20 -18.39
CA ALA A 482 32.14 -8.12 -17.88
C ALA A 482 32.53 -7.80 -16.43
N TYR A 483 32.83 -8.83 -15.64
CA TYR A 483 33.24 -8.72 -14.23
C TYR A 483 34.40 -7.73 -14.01
N LEU A 484 35.27 -7.55 -15.02
CA LEU A 484 36.39 -6.60 -14.97
C LEU A 484 35.99 -5.17 -14.68
N ALA A 485 34.75 -4.76 -14.98
CA ALA A 485 34.23 -3.43 -14.65
C ALA A 485 34.22 -3.15 -13.11
N ARG A 486 34.36 -4.18 -12.27
CA ARG A 486 34.59 -4.01 -10.83
C ARG A 486 35.84 -3.17 -10.55
N PHE A 487 36.93 -3.44 -11.26
CA PHE A 487 38.20 -2.74 -11.05
C PHE A 487 38.13 -1.29 -11.51
N ASP A 488 37.37 -1.01 -12.57
CA ASP A 488 37.11 0.37 -13.01
C ASP A 488 36.39 1.17 -11.92
N LEU A 489 35.39 0.54 -11.27
CA LEU A 489 34.67 1.17 -10.15
C LEU A 489 35.56 1.30 -8.90
N GLN A 490 36.42 0.34 -8.62
CA GLN A 490 37.32 0.36 -7.47
C GLN A 490 38.39 1.45 -7.58
N GLY A 491 38.76 1.83 -8.81
CA GLY A 491 39.68 2.93 -9.08
C GLY A 491 39.09 4.34 -8.94
N LEU A 492 37.77 4.47 -8.68
CA LEU A 492 37.14 5.76 -8.55
C LEU A 492 37.46 6.44 -7.21
N PRO A 493 37.46 7.79 -7.16
CA PRO A 493 37.79 8.54 -5.95
C PRO A 493 36.81 8.22 -4.82
N GLY A 494 37.34 7.98 -3.63
CA GLY A 494 36.57 7.73 -2.43
C GLY A 494 35.98 6.32 -2.33
N VAL A 495 36.10 5.47 -3.34
CA VAL A 495 35.60 4.09 -3.27
C VAL A 495 36.52 3.26 -2.38
N GLN A 496 35.98 2.72 -1.29
CA GLN A 496 36.70 1.90 -0.32
C GLN A 496 36.53 0.42 -0.57
N HIS A 497 35.30 0.00 -0.92
CA HIS A 497 34.96 -1.40 -1.18
C HIS A 497 33.91 -1.52 -2.27
N VAL A 498 34.02 -2.59 -3.08
CA VAL A 498 33.11 -2.87 -4.19
C VAL A 498 32.64 -4.32 -4.11
N GLU A 499 31.34 -4.53 -4.06
CA GLU A 499 30.69 -5.83 -4.24
C GLU A 499 29.83 -5.78 -5.50
N VAL A 500 29.97 -6.78 -6.37
CA VAL A 500 29.23 -6.78 -7.63
C VAL A 500 28.03 -7.72 -7.58
N PHE A 501 27.04 -7.43 -8.40
CA PHE A 501 25.85 -8.26 -8.52
C PHE A 501 25.42 -8.47 -9.97
N ARG A 502 24.75 -9.58 -10.23
CA ARG A 502 24.04 -9.88 -11.48
C ARG A 502 22.55 -9.98 -11.19
N ALA A 503 21.72 -9.17 -11.83
CA ALA A 503 20.26 -9.22 -11.70
C ALA A 503 19.65 -9.77 -13.00
N VAL A 504 18.99 -10.91 -12.92
CA VAL A 504 18.40 -11.62 -14.05
C VAL A 504 16.89 -11.64 -13.91
N PRO A 505 16.12 -11.09 -14.87
CA PRO A 505 14.67 -11.18 -14.86
C PRO A 505 14.23 -12.62 -15.15
N VAL A 506 13.36 -13.15 -14.30
CA VAL A 506 12.86 -14.52 -14.38
C VAL A 506 11.38 -14.61 -14.11
N ARG A 507 10.74 -15.66 -14.61
CA ARG A 507 9.46 -16.16 -14.14
C ARG A 507 9.71 -17.45 -13.36
N LEU A 508 9.42 -17.42 -12.06
CA LEU A 508 9.48 -18.61 -11.20
C LEU A 508 8.12 -19.31 -11.23
N ARG A 509 8.14 -20.63 -11.40
CA ARG A 509 6.92 -21.43 -11.45
C ARG A 509 7.00 -22.64 -10.54
N SER A 510 5.93 -22.91 -9.81
CA SER A 510 5.74 -24.11 -9.00
C SER A 510 4.29 -24.61 -9.19
N GLY A 511 4.11 -25.69 -9.92
CA GLY A 511 2.80 -26.18 -10.34
C GLY A 511 2.03 -25.13 -11.15
N HIS A 512 0.86 -24.74 -10.65
CA HIS A 512 -0.01 -23.70 -11.27
C HIS A 512 0.32 -22.28 -10.83
N ARG A 513 1.23 -22.12 -9.86
CA ARG A 513 1.60 -20.80 -9.34
C ARG A 513 2.82 -20.28 -10.07
N SER A 514 2.79 -19.03 -10.48
CA SER A 514 3.93 -18.37 -11.09
C SER A 514 4.06 -16.94 -10.60
N TYR A 515 5.29 -16.45 -10.58
CA TYR A 515 5.57 -15.07 -10.22
C TYR A 515 6.77 -14.54 -11.01
N ARG A 516 6.62 -13.33 -11.59
CA ARG A 516 7.70 -12.65 -12.31
C ARG A 516 8.51 -11.80 -11.36
N THR A 517 9.81 -12.05 -11.28
CA THR A 517 10.74 -11.37 -10.38
C THR A 517 12.16 -11.37 -10.98
N ASN A 518 13.14 -11.02 -10.16
CA ASN A 518 14.55 -11.12 -10.50
C ASN A 518 15.26 -12.15 -9.59
N ILE A 519 16.20 -12.87 -10.16
CA ILE A 519 17.22 -13.57 -9.38
C ILE A 519 18.45 -12.66 -9.31
N ARG A 520 18.93 -12.39 -8.10
CA ARG A 520 20.18 -11.66 -7.87
C ARG A 520 21.31 -12.63 -7.55
N GLY A 521 22.31 -12.66 -8.41
CA GLY A 521 23.58 -13.28 -8.12
C GLY A 521 24.43 -12.29 -7.34
N VAL A 522 24.84 -12.64 -6.13
CA VAL A 522 25.69 -11.80 -5.28
C VAL A 522 26.97 -12.54 -4.91
N GLU A 523 28.01 -11.81 -4.57
CA GLU A 523 29.30 -12.42 -4.19
C GLU A 523 29.16 -13.13 -2.83
N PRO A 524 29.66 -14.38 -2.70
CA PRO A 524 29.63 -15.09 -1.42
C PRO A 524 30.54 -14.39 -0.39
N GLY A 525 30.05 -14.24 0.83
CA GLY A 525 30.82 -13.63 1.91
C GLY A 525 30.92 -12.10 1.83
N GLY A 526 30.07 -11.44 1.03
CA GLY A 526 29.98 -9.99 0.97
C GLY A 526 29.49 -9.39 2.30
N ASP A 527 30.06 -8.25 2.66
CA ASP A 527 29.74 -7.53 3.89
C ASP A 527 28.81 -6.33 3.67
N ILE A 528 28.70 -5.86 2.44
CA ILE A 528 27.87 -4.70 2.06
C ILE A 528 26.42 -5.16 1.87
N GLN A 529 26.22 -6.23 1.11
CA GLN A 529 24.88 -6.82 0.89
C GLN A 529 24.75 -8.11 1.68
N ARG A 530 23.98 -8.10 2.75
CA ARG A 530 23.76 -9.27 3.60
C ARG A 530 22.36 -9.84 3.44
N LEU A 531 22.27 -11.14 3.30
CA LEU A 531 21.00 -11.88 3.36
C LEU A 531 20.74 -12.29 4.80
N LEU A 532 19.55 -12.04 5.31
CA LEU A 532 19.20 -12.31 6.70
C LEU A 532 18.14 -13.41 6.78
N ASP A 533 18.22 -14.25 7.81
CA ASP A 533 17.17 -15.20 8.17
C ASP A 533 16.05 -14.53 9.01
N SER A 534 15.10 -15.33 9.47
CA SER A 534 14.01 -14.86 10.35
C SER A 534 14.49 -14.30 11.69
N ASP A 535 15.69 -14.72 12.14
CA ASP A 535 16.32 -14.29 13.38
C ASP A 535 17.32 -13.15 13.17
N LEU A 536 17.34 -12.56 11.97
CA LEU A 536 18.23 -11.47 11.53
C LEU A 536 19.72 -11.87 11.55
N ARG A 537 20.03 -13.14 11.39
CA ARG A 537 21.39 -13.61 11.25
C ARG A 537 21.79 -13.68 9.78
N PRO A 538 23.02 -13.33 9.42
CA PRO A 538 23.50 -13.47 8.07
C PRO A 538 23.44 -14.93 7.60
N VAL A 539 22.85 -15.13 6.42
CA VAL A 539 22.74 -16.43 5.76
C VAL A 539 23.84 -16.54 4.71
N ALA A 540 24.65 -17.58 4.77
CA ALA A 540 25.61 -17.88 3.75
C ALA A 540 24.90 -18.34 2.47
N LEU A 541 25.35 -17.85 1.32
CA LEU A 541 24.86 -18.30 0.02
C LEU A 541 25.34 -19.73 -0.24
N PRO A 542 24.44 -20.64 -0.58
CA PRO A 542 24.82 -21.97 -1.02
C PRO A 542 25.51 -21.89 -2.38
N GLY A 543 26.50 -22.72 -2.62
CA GLY A 543 27.17 -22.79 -3.93
C GLY A 543 26.29 -23.30 -5.08
N GLU A 544 25.14 -23.93 -4.74
CA GLU A 544 24.11 -24.38 -5.67
C GLU A 544 22.71 -24.15 -5.08
N GLY A 545 21.71 -24.00 -5.96
CA GLY A 545 20.33 -23.74 -5.60
C GLY A 545 20.00 -22.25 -5.47
N ILE A 546 18.74 -21.96 -5.10
CA ILE A 546 18.21 -20.62 -4.98
C ILE A 546 17.68 -20.35 -3.56
N LEU A 547 18.03 -19.23 -2.97
CA LEU A 547 17.38 -18.69 -1.80
C LEU A 547 16.20 -17.83 -2.25
N LEU A 548 15.02 -18.02 -1.65
CA LEU A 548 13.84 -17.22 -1.95
C LEU A 548 13.51 -16.30 -0.76
N THR A 549 12.99 -15.11 -1.04
CA THR A 549 12.41 -14.30 0.01
C THR A 549 11.16 -15.02 0.61
N ASP A 550 10.91 -14.83 1.90
CA ASP A 550 9.81 -15.49 2.62
C ASP A 550 8.44 -15.24 1.99
N PHE A 551 8.23 -14.03 1.47
CA PHE A 551 7.01 -13.69 0.74
C PHE A 551 6.89 -14.47 -0.57
N LEU A 552 7.98 -14.57 -1.35
CA LEU A 552 8.01 -15.28 -2.62
C LEU A 552 7.79 -16.79 -2.43
N ALA A 553 8.43 -17.37 -1.41
CA ALA A 553 8.26 -18.77 -1.06
C ALA A 553 6.81 -19.09 -0.68
N LYS A 554 6.16 -18.25 0.12
CA LYS A 554 4.74 -18.37 0.46
C LYS A 554 3.82 -18.24 -0.77
N LEU A 555 4.11 -17.31 -1.66
CA LEU A 555 3.32 -17.05 -2.85
C LEU A 555 3.38 -18.23 -3.83
N LEU A 556 4.56 -18.81 -4.02
CA LEU A 556 4.76 -20.01 -4.83
C LEU A 556 4.33 -21.30 -4.11
N GLY A 557 4.18 -21.27 -2.79
CA GLY A 557 3.82 -22.43 -1.96
C GLY A 557 4.95 -23.44 -1.81
N VAL A 558 6.22 -22.97 -1.82
CA VAL A 558 7.41 -23.82 -1.75
C VAL A 558 8.17 -23.63 -0.44
N ARG A 559 8.95 -24.64 -0.08
CA ARG A 559 9.81 -24.69 1.10
C ARG A 559 11.23 -25.04 0.70
N ALA A 560 12.17 -24.91 1.63
CA ALA A 560 13.53 -25.41 1.44
C ALA A 560 13.49 -26.92 1.11
N GLY A 561 14.24 -27.30 0.06
CA GLY A 561 14.27 -28.65 -0.50
C GLY A 561 13.36 -28.85 -1.72
N ASP A 562 12.35 -28.00 -1.93
CA ASP A 562 11.49 -28.10 -3.10
C ASP A 562 12.20 -27.64 -4.39
N ARG A 563 11.63 -28.01 -5.54
CA ARG A 563 12.11 -27.57 -6.84
C ARG A 563 11.20 -26.50 -7.42
N VAL A 564 11.79 -25.50 -8.06
CA VAL A 564 11.09 -24.46 -8.80
C VAL A 564 11.61 -24.43 -10.23
N VAL A 565 10.70 -24.22 -11.18
CA VAL A 565 11.06 -23.98 -12.57
C VAL A 565 11.42 -22.51 -12.73
N VAL A 566 12.62 -22.23 -13.19
CA VAL A 566 13.12 -20.90 -13.48
C VAL A 566 13.10 -20.70 -14.98
N GLU A 567 12.18 -19.87 -15.44
CA GLU A 567 12.11 -19.42 -16.82
C GLU A 567 12.86 -18.10 -16.91
N VAL A 568 14.05 -18.10 -17.48
CA VAL A 568 14.83 -16.87 -17.67
C VAL A 568 14.20 -16.04 -18.79
N LEU A 569 14.10 -14.72 -18.58
CA LEU A 569 13.45 -13.82 -19.52
C LEU A 569 14.43 -13.01 -20.37
N GLU A 570 15.74 -13.21 -20.22
CA GLU A 570 16.77 -12.51 -21.01
C GLU A 570 17.79 -13.50 -21.61
N GLY A 571 18.61 -13.01 -22.52
CA GLY A 571 19.65 -13.80 -23.17
C GLY A 571 19.07 -14.99 -23.95
N ASN A 572 19.63 -16.18 -23.73
CA ASN A 572 19.22 -17.43 -24.37
C ASN A 572 17.91 -17.99 -23.81
N ARG A 573 17.30 -17.33 -22.79
CA ARG A 573 16.04 -17.71 -22.13
C ARG A 573 15.97 -19.20 -21.71
N PRO A 574 16.98 -19.73 -20.99
CA PRO A 574 16.94 -21.11 -20.54
C PRO A 574 15.78 -21.32 -19.57
N VAL A 575 15.14 -22.48 -19.68
CA VAL A 575 14.16 -22.95 -18.72
C VAL A 575 14.79 -24.10 -17.95
N ARG A 576 14.99 -23.97 -16.66
CA ARG A 576 15.68 -24.93 -15.82
C ARG A 576 15.04 -25.06 -14.46
N GLU A 577 15.20 -26.22 -13.85
CA GLU A 577 14.84 -26.41 -12.45
C GLU A 577 15.97 -25.95 -11.52
N ALA A 578 15.59 -25.30 -10.44
CA ALA A 578 16.48 -24.97 -9.34
C ALA A 578 15.90 -25.48 -8.02
N THR A 579 16.75 -26.00 -7.15
CA THR A 579 16.34 -26.40 -5.80
C THR A 579 16.31 -25.18 -4.89
N VAL A 580 15.24 -25.02 -4.13
CA VAL A 580 15.11 -23.99 -3.09
C VAL A 580 16.02 -24.40 -1.93
N ALA A 581 17.19 -23.77 -1.82
CA ALA A 581 18.17 -24.09 -0.79
C ALA A 581 17.78 -23.52 0.60
N GLY A 582 16.96 -22.47 0.62
CA GLY A 582 16.50 -21.84 1.86
C GLY A 582 15.59 -20.66 1.63
N VAL A 583 15.18 -20.05 2.73
CA VAL A 583 14.31 -18.86 2.71
C VAL A 583 14.99 -17.76 3.52
N VAL A 584 15.01 -16.55 2.96
CA VAL A 584 15.58 -15.36 3.58
C VAL A 584 14.49 -14.34 3.91
N LYS A 585 14.71 -13.56 4.97
CA LYS A 585 13.82 -12.49 5.38
C LYS A 585 14.18 -11.19 4.68
N GLU A 586 13.28 -10.70 3.88
CA GLU A 586 13.43 -9.39 3.23
C GLU A 586 12.15 -8.58 3.43
N TYR A 587 12.29 -7.34 3.90
CA TYR A 587 11.13 -6.47 4.16
C TYR A 587 10.73 -5.65 2.95
N LEU A 588 11.69 -5.34 2.07
CA LEU A 588 11.46 -4.55 0.86
C LEU A 588 12.01 -5.32 -0.34
N GLY A 589 11.13 -5.77 -1.20
CA GLY A 589 11.48 -6.53 -2.39
C GLY A 589 10.92 -7.95 -2.37
N VAL A 590 10.89 -8.54 -3.55
CA VAL A 590 10.45 -9.92 -3.78
C VAL A 590 11.45 -10.49 -4.79
N SER A 591 12.46 -11.19 -4.32
CA SER A 591 13.58 -11.64 -5.14
C SER A 591 13.99 -13.06 -4.81
N GLY A 592 14.69 -13.70 -5.75
CA GLY A 592 15.50 -14.88 -5.50
C GLY A 592 16.97 -14.49 -5.43
N TYR A 593 17.78 -15.27 -4.71
CA TYR A 593 19.22 -15.05 -4.55
C TYR A 593 19.99 -16.31 -4.90
N MET A 594 21.09 -16.15 -5.61
CA MET A 594 22.05 -17.22 -5.95
C MET A 594 23.47 -16.71 -5.76
N ASP A 595 24.40 -17.62 -5.63
CA ASP A 595 25.82 -17.30 -5.81
C ASP A 595 26.06 -16.72 -7.21
N LEU A 596 26.89 -15.67 -7.31
CA LEU A 596 27.13 -14.96 -8.58
C LEU A 596 27.69 -15.89 -9.67
N VAL A 597 28.63 -16.78 -9.31
CA VAL A 597 29.24 -17.72 -10.24
C VAL A 597 28.22 -18.80 -10.64
N ALA A 598 27.44 -19.28 -9.68
CA ALA A 598 26.35 -20.23 -9.94
C ALA A 598 25.30 -19.66 -10.88
N LEU A 599 24.91 -18.40 -10.71
CA LEU A 599 23.94 -17.73 -11.58
C LEU A 599 24.52 -17.56 -13.01
N ASN A 600 25.76 -17.13 -13.16
CA ASN A 600 26.41 -17.02 -14.48
C ASN A 600 26.48 -18.38 -15.20
N ARG A 601 26.78 -19.48 -14.49
CA ARG A 601 26.70 -20.84 -15.03
C ARG A 601 25.26 -21.23 -15.40
N PHE A 602 24.31 -20.87 -14.56
CA PHE A 602 22.89 -21.14 -14.82
C PHE A 602 22.41 -20.45 -16.11
N MET A 603 22.91 -19.24 -16.35
CA MET A 603 22.66 -18.45 -17.56
C MET A 603 23.43 -18.90 -18.78
N LEU A 604 24.43 -19.76 -18.64
CA LEU A 604 25.44 -20.09 -19.68
C LEU A 604 26.20 -18.86 -20.19
N GLU A 605 26.50 -17.94 -19.27
CA GLU A 605 27.25 -16.70 -19.51
C GLU A 605 28.67 -16.83 -18.92
N GLY A 606 29.61 -16.04 -19.46
CA GLY A 606 30.87 -15.77 -18.79
C GLY A 606 30.68 -14.92 -17.51
N PRO A 607 31.77 -14.56 -16.83
CA PRO A 607 31.70 -13.70 -15.64
C PRO A 607 31.10 -12.33 -16.01
N THR A 608 29.80 -12.16 -15.70
CA THR A 608 28.97 -11.01 -16.09
C THR A 608 28.31 -10.41 -14.87
N ILE A 609 28.20 -9.09 -14.83
CA ILE A 609 27.58 -8.31 -13.74
C ILE A 609 26.57 -7.31 -14.30
N SER A 610 25.56 -6.97 -13.51
CA SER A 610 24.55 -5.94 -13.83
C SER A 610 24.80 -4.63 -13.09
N GLY A 611 25.65 -4.65 -12.07
CA GLY A 611 25.96 -3.48 -11.26
C GLY A 611 26.85 -3.81 -10.08
N ALA A 612 27.03 -2.82 -9.21
CA ALA A 612 27.85 -2.94 -8.02
C ALA A 612 27.30 -2.14 -6.86
N TYR A 613 27.57 -2.61 -5.66
CA TYR A 613 27.39 -1.93 -4.38
C TYR A 613 28.73 -1.36 -3.95
N LEU A 614 28.75 -0.09 -3.57
CA LEU A 614 29.97 0.63 -3.22
C LEU A 614 29.88 1.11 -1.77
N SER A 615 30.95 0.91 -1.02
CA SER A 615 31.21 1.67 0.20
C SER A 615 32.13 2.83 -0.14
N VAL A 616 31.76 4.06 0.27
CA VAL A 616 32.38 5.29 -0.23
C VAL A 616 32.65 6.25 0.92
N ASP A 617 33.78 6.95 0.84
CA ASP A 617 34.07 8.10 1.70
C ASP A 617 33.13 9.26 1.35
N SER A 618 32.30 9.65 2.31
CA SER A 618 31.30 10.72 2.15
C SER A 618 31.93 12.08 1.76
N SER A 619 33.19 12.31 2.07
CA SER A 619 33.89 13.56 1.70
C SER A 619 34.21 13.65 0.20
N GLN A 620 34.19 12.54 -0.52
CA GLN A 620 34.53 12.47 -1.95
C GLN A 620 33.33 12.18 -2.88
N LEU A 621 32.10 12.23 -2.35
CA LEU A 621 30.88 11.93 -3.09
C LEU A 621 30.70 12.80 -4.33
N GLU A 622 31.00 14.09 -4.27
CA GLU A 622 30.86 15.00 -5.42
C GLU A 622 31.80 14.64 -6.57
N SER A 623 33.06 14.31 -6.26
CA SER A 623 34.03 13.89 -7.25
C SER A 623 33.67 12.53 -7.87
N LEU A 624 33.16 11.61 -7.06
CA LEU A 624 32.64 10.34 -7.50
C LEU A 624 31.45 10.50 -8.45
N TYR A 625 30.48 11.33 -8.12
CA TYR A 625 29.34 11.61 -8.99
C TYR A 625 29.75 12.23 -10.33
N ALA A 626 30.72 13.15 -10.32
CA ALA A 626 31.24 13.73 -11.54
C ALA A 626 31.85 12.67 -12.47
N GLN A 627 32.61 11.71 -11.93
CA GLN A 627 33.20 10.63 -12.70
C GLN A 627 32.15 9.60 -13.16
N LEU A 628 31.20 9.18 -12.29
CA LEU A 628 30.11 8.29 -12.68
C LEU A 628 29.22 8.91 -13.76
N LYS A 629 29.03 10.23 -13.76
CA LYS A 629 28.36 10.96 -14.86
C LYS A 629 29.15 10.85 -16.18
N GLY A 630 30.47 10.71 -16.14
CA GLY A 630 31.33 10.51 -17.31
C GLY A 630 31.25 9.10 -17.90
N MET A 631 30.81 8.09 -17.14
CA MET A 631 30.83 6.69 -17.57
C MET A 631 29.60 6.32 -18.43
N PRO A 632 29.75 5.99 -19.73
CA PRO A 632 28.60 5.76 -20.62
C PRO A 632 27.74 4.54 -20.24
N ARG A 633 28.34 3.54 -19.62
CA ARG A 633 27.67 2.27 -19.24
C ARG A 633 26.88 2.36 -17.94
N VAL A 634 26.99 3.43 -17.17
CA VAL A 634 26.25 3.62 -15.92
C VAL A 634 24.84 4.11 -16.26
N ALA A 635 23.85 3.23 -16.05
CA ALA A 635 22.45 3.53 -16.25
C ALA A 635 21.83 4.30 -15.08
N GLY A 636 22.32 4.08 -13.87
CA GLY A 636 21.78 4.73 -12.68
C GLY A 636 22.68 4.59 -11.45
N VAL A 637 22.53 5.56 -10.57
CA VAL A 637 23.23 5.60 -9.29
C VAL A 637 22.19 5.84 -8.19
N ALA A 638 22.15 4.96 -7.18
CA ALA A 638 21.27 5.11 -6.02
C ALA A 638 22.13 5.31 -4.77
N GLU A 639 21.79 6.30 -3.96
CA GLU A 639 22.39 6.57 -2.66
C GLU A 639 21.45 6.05 -1.57
N ARG A 640 21.92 5.16 -0.70
CA ARG A 640 21.15 4.58 0.40
C ARG A 640 20.56 5.66 1.32
N ALA A 641 21.37 6.65 1.70
CA ALA A 641 20.91 7.73 2.56
C ALA A 641 19.74 8.50 1.95
N GLN A 642 19.74 8.66 0.62
CA GLN A 642 18.65 9.31 -0.09
C GLN A 642 17.41 8.42 -0.17
N GLU A 643 17.58 7.12 -0.37
CA GLU A 643 16.45 6.17 -0.33
C GLU A 643 15.76 6.19 1.03
N ILE A 644 16.51 6.22 2.12
CA ILE A 644 15.99 6.39 3.49
C ILE A 644 15.28 7.73 3.64
N ARG A 645 15.85 8.83 3.15
CA ARG A 645 15.20 10.16 3.20
C ARG A 645 13.88 10.19 2.44
N ASN A 646 13.86 9.61 1.24
CA ASN A 646 12.64 9.51 0.42
C ASN A 646 11.59 8.63 1.08
N PHE A 647 11.98 7.48 1.60
CA PHE A 647 11.11 6.61 2.36
C PHE A 647 10.47 7.33 3.54
N ASN A 648 11.30 7.98 4.37
CA ASN A 648 10.83 8.70 5.55
C ASN A 648 9.88 9.84 5.17
N ARG A 649 10.12 10.55 4.07
CA ARG A 649 9.22 11.60 3.57
C ARG A 649 7.87 11.03 3.19
N VAL A 650 7.83 10.02 2.34
CA VAL A 650 6.60 9.38 1.88
C VAL A 650 5.81 8.80 3.06
N MET A 651 6.51 8.11 3.97
CA MET A 651 5.87 7.55 5.16
C MET A 651 5.36 8.63 6.10
N HIS A 652 6.14 9.71 6.30
CA HIS A 652 5.76 10.77 7.22
C HIS A 652 4.48 11.48 6.76
N GLU A 653 4.37 11.80 5.49
CA GLU A 653 3.20 12.47 4.92
C GLU A 653 1.93 11.61 5.01
N THR A 654 2.02 10.33 4.68
CA THR A 654 0.86 9.42 4.69
C THR A 654 0.51 8.94 6.10
N MET A 655 1.51 8.54 6.91
CA MET A 655 1.27 7.99 8.24
C MET A 655 0.80 9.03 9.25
N LEU A 656 1.21 10.30 9.14
CA LEU A 656 0.77 11.35 10.04
C LEU A 656 -0.74 11.52 10.02
N PHE A 657 -1.36 11.50 8.83
CA PHE A 657 -2.80 11.61 8.71
C PHE A 657 -3.51 10.45 9.43
N PHE A 658 -3.12 9.21 9.15
CA PHE A 658 -3.72 8.03 9.78
C PHE A 658 -3.51 7.99 11.29
N THR A 659 -2.30 8.29 11.74
CA THR A 659 -1.96 8.32 13.17
C THR A 659 -2.75 9.40 13.90
N TYR A 660 -2.88 10.60 13.31
CA TYR A 660 -3.65 11.69 13.90
C TYR A 660 -5.13 11.34 14.02
N VAL A 661 -5.76 10.86 12.94
CA VAL A 661 -7.18 10.46 12.95
C VAL A 661 -7.42 9.32 13.95
N ALA A 662 -6.57 8.28 13.93
CA ALA A 662 -6.69 7.16 14.85
C ALA A 662 -6.52 7.60 16.32
N THR A 663 -5.56 8.48 16.60
CA THR A 663 -5.31 9.01 17.96
C THR A 663 -6.51 9.82 18.47
N VAL A 664 -7.02 10.74 17.65
CA VAL A 664 -8.20 11.54 18.02
C VAL A 664 -9.41 10.63 18.31
N PHE A 665 -9.65 9.66 17.45
CA PHE A 665 -10.76 8.73 17.64
C PHE A 665 -10.56 7.84 18.88
N ALA A 666 -9.35 7.35 19.10
CA ALA A 666 -9.05 6.56 20.29
C ALA A 666 -9.21 7.36 21.60
N VAL A 667 -8.82 8.64 21.61
CA VAL A 667 -9.05 9.55 22.75
C VAL A 667 -10.54 9.75 23.00
N ILE A 668 -11.34 9.97 21.96
CA ILE A 668 -12.81 10.09 22.08
C ILE A 668 -13.39 8.83 22.70
N ILE A 669 -12.97 7.66 22.25
CA ILE A 669 -13.45 6.38 22.78
C ILE A 669 -13.01 6.16 24.23
N ALA A 670 -11.74 6.38 24.54
CA ALA A 670 -11.20 6.23 25.89
C ALA A 670 -11.94 7.16 26.86
N PHE A 671 -12.15 8.41 26.46
CA PHE A 671 -12.94 9.37 27.24
C PHE A 671 -14.38 8.87 27.43
N GLY A 672 -15.04 8.39 26.38
CA GLY A 672 -16.39 7.85 26.46
C GLY A 672 -16.52 6.66 27.41
N VAL A 673 -15.56 5.71 27.34
CA VAL A 673 -15.52 4.53 28.20
C VAL A 673 -15.24 4.90 29.66
N ILE A 674 -14.20 5.72 29.90
CA ILE A 674 -13.78 6.15 31.24
C ILE A 674 -14.87 7.00 31.88
N TYR A 675 -15.42 7.98 31.16
CA TYR A 675 -16.50 8.84 31.64
C TYR A 675 -17.72 8.05 32.07
N ASN A 676 -18.15 7.10 31.23
CA ASN A 676 -19.27 6.22 31.58
C ASN A 676 -18.95 5.32 32.77
N SER A 677 -17.72 4.78 32.86
CA SER A 677 -17.30 3.93 33.97
C SER A 677 -17.17 4.71 35.28
N ALA A 678 -16.56 5.90 35.27
CA ALA A 678 -16.41 6.75 36.45
C ALA A 678 -17.76 7.25 37.00
N ARG A 679 -18.71 7.57 36.14
CA ARG A 679 -20.06 7.97 36.58
C ARG A 679 -20.90 6.78 37.07
N ILE A 680 -20.42 5.56 36.87
CA ILE A 680 -21.02 4.30 37.33
C ILE A 680 -20.57 3.96 38.75
N ALA A 681 -19.37 4.36 39.18
CA ALA A 681 -18.86 4.23 40.54
C ALA A 681 -19.50 5.28 41.48
#